data_eddc16ef26624ed9d3b5a6365a917a61
#
_entry.id   eddc16ef26624ed9d3b5a6365a917a61
#
_cell.length_a   1.000
_cell.length_b   1.000
_cell.length_c   1.000
_cell.angle_alpha   90.00
_cell.angle_beta   90.00
_cell.angle_gamma   90.00
#
_symmetry.space_group_name_H-M   'P 1'
#
loop_
_entity.id
_entity.type
_entity.pdbx_description
1 polymer ?
#
loop_
_entity_poly.entity_id
_entity_poly.type
_entity_poly.pdbx_seq_one_letter_code
_entity_poly.pdbx_strand_id
1 'polypeptide(L)'
;MEENKKTIPNTQEKNIKEQEISKEDMEAYKSAVKYKKEKKTRKKLVLSLVIIAFIIGLIIIRGTYLTAKDLGERYLEVYHRKTLITLGIFIINYFLVYWLTIRTNKKIRKILKNIYEKENKNMPKFANKSIAFVIALITAAVSTLLSKNMITKVLGLAWFGQHDPIYNLDISWFVLVKPLMIYLLTYFTVLMISSLIYGAIYSIIVVNTDLNGISRNSFDKQEVLKIIGFRVRLIAILIGLILLVTMAGNIGNEKFVNIEKSDGEIYSLYGAGYIDETIKKIGYIIFAFVAMISIFKIFSSIKEGSIRRAVGYVLIVPVYLILLAALMAISTTALVGNNTLEKNEWYINKNIELTNSSYNIKPTYTQLNYTGTITDAEIAQNKNILDNTRLVNDDLVLQDVKYSQTSKGYYAFRKTQLEMYNSNNLPTLYYITPREISTTNATYTNKTYQYTHGYGIMATYSGKTDENGNLITAQKEFGNLENSKIKITEPRIYYGLETNSAVVLNSAKQEADYVDENGNSVDYNYNGNSGLSLNFLDRLILAINQGDMKLAFSGSITKSSKYLINRNILNRVKTILPDIIYDDNPYIVIDNQGKQYWVIDGYTTSNSYPFAQKMILNGNTEINYIRNSVKVIINAFDGTTKFYITDRTDPIIMSYNNIYPDLFEKKDSTIPSDISSHFVYPKKLFNIQSKITEIYHNTTSGVLYRGNDIWNVAKRGESFKNSTEMDSYYTMVKDDKGNDCLGLVIPFTVYGKQNIIAYMVGTIENGEQKLQIKKFQDDSNVLGPISLEAQINQDETISQELASLNVSGTKITSDLIILPIENTLLYIKPIYQQLINETTQKPQLKRVVVASGNKVGIGDDINLALKNLLSKKALDINTLNADNIQDNILEVINAYKKMKESSKNSDWKLYGEDMDKLTKAIDQLEVTSKKQKENKIAANTVATH
;
A
#
# COMPACT_ATOMS: atom_id res chain seq x y z
N MET A 1 -6.94 -90.21 11.41
CA MET A 1 -7.52 -90.61 12.71
C MET A 1 -8.70 -89.68 12.91
N GLU A 2 -9.77 -90.31 12.63
CA GLU A 2 -10.98 -90.55 13.38
C GLU A 2 -11.81 -89.29 13.64
N GLU A 3 -12.89 -89.15 12.88
CA GLU A 3 -14.24 -89.68 13.02
C GLU A 3 -14.91 -89.27 14.36
N ASN A 4 -15.97 -88.55 14.21
CA ASN A 4 -17.24 -89.02 14.75
C ASN A 4 -18.46 -88.28 14.09
N LYS A 5 -19.20 -89.20 13.34
CA LYS A 5 -20.57 -89.02 12.93
C LYS A 5 -21.48 -89.04 14.14
N LYS A 6 -22.53 -88.24 14.14
CA LYS A 6 -23.82 -88.59 14.78
C LYS A 6 -24.98 -88.03 13.98
N THR A 7 -25.58 -88.91 13.24
CA THR A 7 -26.93 -89.44 13.04
C THR A 7 -28.08 -88.48 13.27
N ILE A 8 -28.86 -88.37 12.16
CA ILE A 8 -30.24 -87.88 12.05
C ILE A 8 -31.25 -88.73 12.83
N PRO A 9 -32.34 -88.13 13.25
CA PRO A 9 -33.61 -88.71 12.93
C PRO A 9 -34.51 -87.80 12.11
N ASN A 10 -35.12 -88.51 11.19
CA ASN A 10 -36.13 -88.12 10.24
C ASN A 10 -37.47 -87.83 10.87
N THR A 11 -38.29 -87.11 10.13
CA THR A 11 -39.76 -87.10 10.09
C THR A 11 -40.46 -86.00 10.88
N GLN A 12 -40.85 -84.98 10.09
CA GLN A 12 -42.25 -84.69 9.88
C GLN A 12 -42.40 -83.62 8.74
N GLU A 13 -42.95 -84.13 7.62
CA GLU A 13 -43.60 -83.30 6.62
C GLU A 13 -44.68 -82.46 7.24
N LYS A 14 -44.51 -81.14 7.13
CA LYS A 14 -45.59 -80.18 7.28
C LYS A 14 -45.67 -79.34 6.02
N ASN A 15 -46.73 -79.65 5.26
CA ASN A 15 -47.28 -78.90 4.15
C ASN A 15 -47.19 -77.43 4.43
N ILE A 16 -46.22 -76.75 3.81
CA ILE A 16 -46.24 -75.30 3.65
C ILE A 16 -46.87 -75.02 2.31
N LYS A 17 -48.14 -74.63 2.32
CA LYS A 17 -48.82 -74.05 1.13
C LYS A 17 -47.88 -73.04 0.49
N GLU A 18 -47.58 -73.20 -0.78
CA GLU A 18 -47.07 -72.20 -1.66
C GLU A 18 -48.10 -71.02 -1.66
N GLN A 19 -47.87 -70.03 -0.84
CA GLN A 19 -48.52 -68.74 -1.05
C GLN A 19 -47.89 -68.16 -2.32
N GLU A 20 -48.65 -68.04 -3.38
CA GLU A 20 -48.33 -67.22 -4.52
C GLU A 20 -48.02 -65.79 -4.02
N ILE A 21 -46.70 -65.48 -3.94
CA ILE A 21 -46.26 -64.11 -3.66
C ILE A 21 -46.81 -63.27 -4.81
N SER A 22 -47.70 -62.33 -4.51
CA SER A 22 -48.28 -61.48 -5.53
C SER A 22 -47.18 -60.73 -6.33
N LYS A 23 -47.40 -60.51 -7.61
CA LYS A 23 -46.47 -59.73 -8.43
C LYS A 23 -46.09 -58.39 -7.79
N GLU A 24 -47.00 -57.78 -7.04
CA GLU A 24 -46.79 -56.53 -6.28
C GLU A 24 -45.82 -56.70 -5.13
N ASP A 25 -45.86 -57.81 -4.37
CA ASP A 25 -44.94 -58.11 -3.29
C ASP A 25 -43.54 -58.40 -3.83
N MET A 26 -43.41 -59.01 -4.97
CA MET A 26 -42.15 -59.26 -5.64
C MET A 26 -41.52 -57.98 -6.19
N GLU A 27 -42.30 -57.06 -6.74
CA GLU A 27 -41.85 -55.74 -7.17
C GLU A 27 -41.47 -54.85 -5.98
N ALA A 28 -42.24 -54.88 -4.90
CA ALA A 28 -41.90 -54.20 -3.65
C ALA A 28 -40.58 -54.72 -3.05
N TYR A 29 -40.36 -56.05 -3.02
CA TYR A 29 -39.10 -56.66 -2.58
C TYR A 29 -37.93 -56.26 -3.48
N LYS A 30 -38.06 -56.32 -4.80
CA LYS A 30 -37.03 -55.86 -5.74
C LYS A 30 -36.74 -54.38 -5.62
N SER A 31 -37.72 -53.55 -5.41
CA SER A 31 -37.57 -52.09 -5.17
C SER A 31 -36.86 -51.83 -3.83
N ALA A 32 -37.18 -52.54 -2.75
CA ALA A 32 -36.51 -52.44 -1.47
C ALA A 32 -35.05 -52.92 -1.51
N VAL A 33 -34.76 -53.99 -2.24
CA VAL A 33 -33.38 -54.46 -2.43
C VAL A 33 -32.56 -53.46 -3.27
N LYS A 34 -33.14 -52.91 -4.35
CA LYS A 34 -32.54 -51.84 -5.18
C LYS A 34 -32.27 -50.61 -4.31
N TYR A 35 -33.21 -50.17 -3.52
CA TYR A 35 -33.04 -49.05 -2.58
C TYR A 35 -31.92 -49.27 -1.54
N LYS A 36 -31.86 -50.48 -0.94
CA LYS A 36 -30.76 -50.87 -0.02
C LYS A 36 -29.40 -50.85 -0.71
N LYS A 37 -29.33 -51.31 -1.96
CA LYS A 37 -28.09 -51.35 -2.74
C LYS A 37 -27.65 -49.92 -3.12
N GLU A 38 -28.57 -49.07 -3.58
CA GLU A 38 -28.29 -47.67 -3.88
C GLU A 38 -27.87 -46.89 -2.61
N LYS A 39 -28.54 -47.10 -1.48
CA LYS A 39 -28.15 -46.48 -0.20
C LYS A 39 -26.77 -46.90 0.25
N LYS A 40 -26.37 -48.17 0.05
CA LYS A 40 -25.02 -48.67 0.37
C LYS A 40 -23.96 -48.09 -0.57
N THR A 41 -24.27 -47.91 -1.85
CA THR A 41 -23.39 -47.28 -2.84
C THR A 41 -23.22 -45.81 -2.56
N ARG A 42 -24.30 -45.06 -2.25
CA ARG A 42 -24.24 -43.65 -1.82
C ARG A 42 -23.39 -43.45 -0.55
N LYS A 43 -23.52 -44.35 0.46
CA LYS A 43 -22.67 -44.28 1.65
C LYS A 43 -21.19 -44.53 1.32
N LYS A 44 -20.87 -45.46 0.44
CA LYS A 44 -19.48 -45.71 0.00
C LYS A 44 -18.93 -44.50 -0.75
N LEU A 45 -19.71 -43.89 -1.65
CA LEU A 45 -19.34 -42.71 -2.41
C LEU A 45 -19.06 -41.52 -1.45
N VAL A 46 -19.94 -41.28 -0.48
CA VAL A 46 -19.74 -40.22 0.52
C VAL A 46 -18.50 -40.50 1.36
N LEU A 47 -18.26 -41.73 1.77
CA LEU A 47 -17.07 -42.10 2.53
C LEU A 47 -15.80 -41.89 1.71
N SER A 48 -15.78 -42.26 0.42
CA SER A 48 -14.63 -42.04 -0.45
C SER A 48 -14.37 -40.57 -0.69
N LEU A 49 -15.41 -39.72 -0.87
CA LEU A 49 -15.26 -38.27 -0.97
C LEU A 49 -14.70 -37.66 0.31
N VAL A 50 -15.11 -38.12 1.48
CA VAL A 50 -14.56 -37.67 2.77
C VAL A 50 -13.09 -38.06 2.93
N ILE A 51 -12.72 -39.27 2.52
CA ILE A 51 -11.32 -39.72 2.55
C ILE A 51 -10.46 -38.90 1.59
N ILE A 52 -10.93 -38.63 0.37
CA ILE A 52 -10.24 -37.80 -0.62
C ILE A 52 -10.07 -36.38 -0.07
N ALA A 53 -11.12 -35.79 0.48
CA ALA A 53 -11.06 -34.45 1.09
C ALA A 53 -10.06 -34.41 2.28
N PHE A 54 -10.01 -35.46 3.07
CA PHE A 54 -9.05 -35.59 4.18
C PHE A 54 -7.59 -35.68 3.67
N ILE A 55 -7.33 -36.47 2.64
CA ILE A 55 -6.01 -36.58 2.00
C ILE A 55 -5.58 -35.25 1.41
N ILE A 56 -6.47 -34.57 0.68
CA ILE A 56 -6.20 -33.21 0.15
C ILE A 56 -5.89 -32.25 1.29
N GLY A 57 -6.64 -32.30 2.39
CA GLY A 57 -6.38 -31.51 3.58
C GLY A 57 -4.98 -31.75 4.16
N LEU A 58 -4.55 -33.01 4.27
CA LEU A 58 -3.21 -33.35 4.75
C LEU A 58 -2.10 -32.84 3.80
N ILE A 59 -2.30 -32.94 2.48
CA ILE A 59 -1.36 -32.41 1.49
C ILE A 59 -1.23 -30.89 1.64
N ILE A 60 -2.34 -30.18 1.77
CA ILE A 60 -2.33 -28.72 1.97
C ILE A 60 -1.62 -28.34 3.28
N ILE A 61 -1.94 -28.99 4.39
CA ILE A 61 -1.31 -28.73 5.70
C ILE A 61 0.20 -29.00 5.64
N ARG A 62 0.62 -30.14 5.08
CA ARG A 62 2.03 -30.43 4.98
C ARG A 62 2.75 -29.48 4.03
N GLY A 63 2.13 -29.13 2.90
CA GLY A 63 2.69 -28.19 1.94
C GLY A 63 2.87 -26.79 2.50
N THR A 64 1.87 -26.28 3.24
CA THR A 64 1.99 -24.96 3.92
C THR A 64 3.05 -24.98 5.02
N TYR A 65 3.18 -26.10 5.75
CA TYR A 65 4.26 -26.29 6.71
C TYR A 65 5.65 -26.27 6.06
N LEU A 66 5.82 -26.96 4.92
CA LEU A 66 7.09 -26.95 4.17
C LEU A 66 7.43 -25.56 3.65
N THR A 67 6.44 -24.83 3.13
CA THR A 67 6.61 -23.45 2.73
C THR A 67 7.03 -22.55 3.90
N ALA A 68 6.42 -22.76 5.08
CA ALA A 68 6.81 -22.04 6.29
C ALA A 68 8.25 -22.37 6.73
N LYS A 69 8.65 -23.61 6.61
CA LYS A 69 10.01 -24.06 6.93
C LYS A 69 11.06 -23.44 6.00
N ASP A 70 10.77 -23.29 4.72
CA ASP A 70 11.65 -22.60 3.75
C ASP A 70 11.85 -21.11 4.09
N LEU A 71 10.85 -20.49 4.71
CA LEU A 71 10.93 -19.09 5.16
C LEU A 71 11.82 -18.88 6.41
N GLY A 72 12.22 -19.95 7.09
CA GLY A 72 13.13 -19.94 8.22
C GLY A 72 12.47 -20.32 9.56
N GLU A 73 13.30 -20.65 10.53
CA GLU A 73 12.85 -21.17 11.85
C GLU A 73 11.99 -20.17 12.62
N ARG A 74 12.37 -18.87 12.62
CA ARG A 74 11.59 -17.83 13.27
C ARG A 74 10.17 -17.72 12.71
N TYR A 75 10.04 -17.84 11.39
CA TYR A 75 8.71 -17.83 10.79
C TYR A 75 7.94 -19.10 11.07
N LEU A 76 8.60 -20.23 11.24
CA LEU A 76 7.93 -21.48 11.61
C LEU A 76 7.21 -21.35 12.95
N GLU A 77 7.78 -20.68 13.95
CA GLU A 77 7.12 -20.36 15.22
C GLU A 77 5.92 -19.45 15.04
N VAL A 78 6.08 -18.38 14.24
CA VAL A 78 4.97 -17.49 13.86
C VAL A 78 3.86 -18.27 13.15
N TYR A 79 4.21 -19.17 12.24
CA TYR A 79 3.26 -20.05 11.55
C TYR A 79 2.49 -20.94 12.52
N HIS A 80 3.15 -21.57 13.48
CA HIS A 80 2.48 -22.36 14.50
C HIS A 80 1.53 -21.51 15.34
N ARG A 81 1.94 -20.33 15.77
CA ARG A 81 1.12 -19.39 16.55
C ARG A 81 -0.08 -18.89 15.75
N LYS A 82 0.12 -18.47 14.49
CA LYS A 82 -0.97 -18.12 13.54
C LYS A 82 -1.96 -19.28 13.38
N THR A 83 -1.45 -20.49 13.22
CA THR A 83 -2.28 -21.69 13.04
C THR A 83 -3.11 -21.99 14.30
N LEU A 84 -2.53 -21.90 15.49
CA LEU A 84 -3.23 -22.09 16.76
C LEU A 84 -4.33 -21.04 16.97
N ILE A 85 -4.04 -19.75 16.73
CA ILE A 85 -5.05 -18.68 16.82
C ILE A 85 -6.18 -18.93 15.81
N THR A 86 -5.84 -19.24 14.55
CA THR A 86 -6.82 -19.52 13.50
C THR A 86 -7.69 -20.72 13.86
N LEU A 87 -7.11 -21.80 14.39
CA LEU A 87 -7.83 -22.98 14.83
C LEU A 87 -8.75 -22.66 16.02
N GLY A 88 -8.28 -21.87 16.98
CA GLY A 88 -9.08 -21.40 18.10
C GLY A 88 -10.31 -20.61 17.65
N ILE A 89 -10.13 -19.65 16.74
CA ILE A 89 -11.22 -18.86 16.15
C ILE A 89 -12.21 -19.78 15.42
N PHE A 90 -11.71 -20.72 14.62
CA PHE A 90 -12.52 -21.69 13.90
C PHE A 90 -13.36 -22.57 14.85
N ILE A 91 -12.76 -23.11 15.88
CA ILE A 91 -13.43 -23.96 16.87
C ILE A 91 -14.54 -23.19 17.58
N ILE A 92 -14.27 -21.97 18.04
CA ILE A 92 -15.27 -21.10 18.69
C ILE A 92 -16.45 -20.83 17.75
N ASN A 93 -16.17 -20.41 16.52
CA ASN A 93 -17.19 -20.16 15.51
C ASN A 93 -18.00 -21.43 15.16
N TYR A 94 -17.30 -22.56 15.00
CA TYR A 94 -17.96 -23.84 14.71
C TYR A 94 -18.97 -24.21 15.81
N PHE A 95 -18.56 -24.19 17.07
CA PHE A 95 -19.46 -24.53 18.17
C PHE A 95 -20.61 -23.53 18.33
N LEU A 96 -20.34 -22.23 18.12
CA LEU A 96 -21.37 -21.18 18.14
C LEU A 96 -22.45 -21.44 17.08
N VAL A 97 -22.07 -21.63 15.82
CA VAL A 97 -23.00 -21.84 14.70
C VAL A 97 -23.70 -23.20 14.84
N TYR A 98 -22.97 -24.25 15.23
CA TYR A 98 -23.53 -25.57 15.49
C TYR A 98 -24.62 -25.51 16.57
N TRP A 99 -24.31 -24.88 17.71
CA TRP A 99 -25.26 -24.71 18.80
C TRP A 99 -26.50 -23.89 18.36
N LEU A 100 -26.29 -22.80 17.66
CA LEU A 100 -27.37 -21.95 17.15
C LEU A 100 -28.29 -22.74 16.20
N THR A 101 -27.72 -23.51 15.29
CA THR A 101 -28.45 -24.33 14.32
C THR A 101 -29.24 -25.44 15.02
N ILE A 102 -28.61 -26.20 15.93
CA ILE A 102 -29.28 -27.23 16.73
C ILE A 102 -30.42 -26.66 17.58
N ARG A 103 -30.16 -25.49 18.22
CA ARG A 103 -31.19 -24.80 19.02
C ARG A 103 -32.37 -24.36 18.14
N THR A 104 -32.10 -23.91 16.92
CA THR A 104 -33.10 -23.56 15.92
C THR A 104 -33.92 -24.78 15.54
N ASN A 105 -33.28 -25.88 15.17
CA ASN A 105 -33.93 -27.13 14.80
C ASN A 105 -34.81 -27.67 15.93
N LYS A 106 -34.31 -27.68 17.17
CA LYS A 106 -35.09 -28.13 18.35
C LYS A 106 -36.35 -27.29 18.55
N LYS A 107 -36.24 -25.96 18.44
CA LYS A 107 -37.41 -25.06 18.61
C LYS A 107 -38.47 -25.26 17.51
N ILE A 108 -38.01 -25.33 16.26
CA ILE A 108 -38.90 -25.54 15.12
C ILE A 108 -39.56 -26.92 15.20
N ARG A 109 -38.82 -27.95 15.51
CA ARG A 109 -39.36 -29.31 15.68
C ARG A 109 -40.41 -29.39 16.78
N LYS A 110 -40.22 -28.64 17.89
CA LYS A 110 -41.23 -28.61 18.97
C LYS A 110 -42.56 -28.06 18.44
N ILE A 111 -42.55 -27.00 17.63
CA ILE A 111 -43.73 -26.44 17.03
C ILE A 111 -44.34 -27.40 16.01
N LEU A 112 -43.53 -27.91 15.09
CA LEU A 112 -44.01 -28.85 14.08
C LEU A 112 -44.55 -30.12 14.70
N LYS A 113 -43.95 -30.61 15.79
CA LYS A 113 -44.47 -31.77 16.49
C LYS A 113 -45.91 -31.54 17.02
N ASN A 114 -46.14 -30.38 17.63
CA ASN A 114 -47.48 -30.01 18.09
C ASN A 114 -48.49 -29.93 16.93
N ILE A 115 -48.09 -29.49 15.75
CA ILE A 115 -48.93 -29.42 14.56
C ILE A 115 -49.24 -30.81 14.04
N TYR A 116 -48.26 -31.70 13.92
CA TYR A 116 -48.42 -33.10 13.50
C TYR A 116 -49.33 -33.90 14.47
N GLU A 117 -49.17 -33.67 15.78
CA GLU A 117 -50.01 -34.30 16.81
C GLU A 117 -51.43 -33.84 16.71
N LYS A 118 -51.74 -32.57 16.40
CA LYS A 118 -53.09 -32.07 16.17
C LYS A 118 -53.81 -32.71 14.98
N GLU A 119 -53.02 -33.16 13.97
CA GLU A 119 -53.52 -33.83 12.76
C GLU A 119 -53.40 -35.35 12.82
N ASN A 120 -53.04 -35.91 13.98
CA ASN A 120 -52.83 -37.35 14.21
C ASN A 120 -51.80 -37.95 13.20
N LYS A 121 -50.77 -37.21 12.82
CA LYS A 121 -49.70 -37.61 11.88
C LYS A 121 -48.37 -37.77 12.58
N ASN A 122 -47.55 -38.70 12.07
CA ASN A 122 -46.18 -38.86 12.57
C ASN A 122 -45.21 -37.88 11.89
N MET A 123 -44.44 -37.17 12.70
CA MET A 123 -43.45 -36.21 12.16
C MET A 123 -42.24 -36.94 11.52
N PRO A 124 -41.83 -36.58 10.31
CA PRO A 124 -40.71 -37.22 9.60
C PRO A 124 -39.37 -37.09 10.37
N LYS A 125 -38.52 -38.11 10.24
CA LYS A 125 -37.20 -38.14 10.86
C LYS A 125 -36.22 -37.42 9.95
N PHE A 126 -35.54 -36.40 10.47
CA PHE A 126 -34.51 -35.61 9.80
C PHE A 126 -33.13 -35.71 10.45
N ALA A 127 -32.07 -35.64 9.64
CA ALA A 127 -30.67 -35.72 10.09
C ALA A 127 -30.18 -34.37 10.65
N ASN A 128 -30.83 -33.86 11.69
CA ASN A 128 -30.60 -32.53 12.26
C ASN A 128 -29.14 -32.25 12.65
N LYS A 129 -28.45 -33.27 13.21
CA LYS A 129 -27.06 -33.13 13.64
C LYS A 129 -26.11 -32.99 12.44
N SER A 130 -26.34 -33.77 11.36
CA SER A 130 -25.51 -33.73 10.16
C SER A 130 -25.68 -32.40 9.39
N ILE A 131 -26.90 -31.89 9.28
CA ILE A 131 -27.18 -30.60 8.67
C ILE A 131 -26.51 -29.49 9.47
N ALA A 132 -26.66 -29.48 10.79
CA ALA A 132 -26.01 -28.51 11.65
C ALA A 132 -24.46 -28.57 11.58
N PHE A 133 -23.91 -29.79 11.45
CA PHE A 133 -22.48 -30.00 11.27
C PHE A 133 -21.97 -29.34 9.98
N VAL A 134 -22.61 -29.59 8.84
CA VAL A 134 -22.20 -29.04 7.55
C VAL A 134 -22.31 -27.51 7.53
N ILE A 135 -23.43 -26.96 8.00
CA ILE A 135 -23.65 -25.50 8.06
C ILE A 135 -22.58 -24.85 8.96
N ALA A 136 -22.32 -25.42 10.12
CA ALA A 136 -21.34 -24.90 11.05
C ALA A 136 -19.92 -24.95 10.47
N LEU A 137 -19.56 -26.04 9.79
CA LEU A 137 -18.26 -26.21 9.16
C LEU A 137 -17.99 -25.12 8.12
N ILE A 138 -18.92 -24.92 7.18
CA ILE A 138 -18.79 -23.94 6.10
C ILE A 138 -18.77 -22.51 6.66
N THR A 139 -19.74 -22.18 7.54
CA THR A 139 -19.83 -20.82 8.09
C THR A 139 -18.62 -20.49 8.96
N ALA A 140 -18.14 -21.42 9.79
CA ALA A 140 -16.94 -21.22 10.59
C ALA A 140 -15.69 -21.03 9.75
N ALA A 141 -15.52 -21.79 8.66
CA ALA A 141 -14.38 -21.64 7.75
C ALA A 141 -14.36 -20.25 7.14
N VAL A 142 -15.47 -19.81 6.53
CA VAL A 142 -15.57 -18.50 5.88
C VAL A 142 -15.38 -17.36 6.89
N SER A 143 -16.08 -17.42 8.04
CA SER A 143 -15.97 -16.38 9.07
C SER A 143 -14.54 -16.29 9.64
N THR A 144 -13.87 -17.42 9.85
CA THR A 144 -12.48 -17.41 10.34
C THR A 144 -11.52 -16.78 9.36
N LEU A 145 -11.66 -17.07 8.06
CA LEU A 145 -10.82 -16.45 7.02
C LEU A 145 -10.96 -14.93 6.99
N LEU A 146 -12.16 -14.41 7.21
CA LEU A 146 -12.45 -12.97 7.20
C LEU A 146 -12.01 -12.26 8.48
N SER A 147 -12.07 -12.92 9.65
CA SER A 147 -11.88 -12.28 10.95
C SER A 147 -10.47 -12.43 11.54
N LYS A 148 -9.72 -13.46 11.13
CA LYS A 148 -8.47 -13.85 11.79
C LYS A 148 -7.49 -12.69 11.97
N ASN A 149 -7.27 -11.87 10.93
CA ASN A 149 -6.31 -10.77 10.99
C ASN A 149 -6.77 -9.65 11.93
N MET A 150 -8.07 -9.31 11.93
CA MET A 150 -8.62 -8.30 12.83
C MET A 150 -8.55 -8.76 14.30
N ILE A 151 -8.93 -10.02 14.55
CA ILE A 151 -8.86 -10.60 15.90
C ILE A 151 -7.41 -10.64 16.37
N THR A 152 -6.48 -11.05 15.50
CA THR A 152 -5.06 -11.11 15.83
C THR A 152 -4.53 -9.74 16.25
N LYS A 153 -4.81 -8.67 15.49
CA LYS A 153 -4.39 -7.30 15.84
C LYS A 153 -4.89 -6.86 17.22
N VAL A 154 -6.14 -7.16 17.53
CA VAL A 154 -6.74 -6.79 18.84
C VAL A 154 -6.22 -7.63 19.99
N LEU A 155 -5.86 -8.90 19.76
CA LEU A 155 -5.24 -9.74 20.81
C LEU A 155 -3.88 -9.20 21.28
N GLY A 156 -3.15 -8.52 20.40
CA GLY A 156 -1.88 -7.89 20.74
C GLY A 156 -1.96 -6.38 20.98
N LEU A 157 -3.16 -5.84 21.18
CA LEU A 157 -3.43 -4.41 21.25
C LEU A 157 -2.38 -3.60 22.02
N ALA A 158 -1.76 -2.65 21.35
CA ALA A 158 -0.96 -1.60 21.93
C ALA A 158 -1.70 -0.24 21.81
N TRP A 159 -1.54 0.62 22.81
CA TRP A 159 -2.23 1.89 22.90
C TRP A 159 -1.45 3.00 22.19
N PHE A 160 -2.17 3.90 21.49
CA PHE A 160 -1.57 5.09 20.89
C PHE A 160 -1.13 6.12 21.94
N GLY A 161 -1.78 6.13 23.11
CA GLY A 161 -1.54 7.16 24.14
C GLY A 161 -2.00 8.55 23.74
N GLN A 162 -2.68 8.66 22.60
CA GLN A 162 -3.34 9.87 22.10
C GLN A 162 -4.84 9.63 22.05
N HIS A 163 -5.61 10.68 22.33
CA HIS A 163 -7.06 10.57 22.44
C HIS A 163 -7.78 11.33 21.32
N ASP A 164 -8.88 10.74 20.87
CA ASP A 164 -9.80 11.39 19.95
C ASP A 164 -10.46 12.62 20.61
N PRO A 165 -10.52 13.76 19.89
CA PRO A 165 -11.08 14.99 20.44
C PRO A 165 -12.59 14.94 20.78
N ILE A 166 -13.37 14.04 20.15
CA ILE A 166 -14.84 14.00 20.27
C ILE A 166 -15.33 13.12 21.41
N TYR A 167 -14.71 11.95 21.58
CA TYR A 167 -15.13 10.95 22.57
C TYR A 167 -14.11 10.75 23.69
N ASN A 168 -12.95 11.38 23.57
CA ASN A 168 -11.81 11.19 24.47
C ASN A 168 -11.39 9.71 24.61
N LEU A 169 -11.58 8.93 23.53
CA LEU A 169 -11.15 7.55 23.43
C LEU A 169 -9.74 7.48 22.84
N ASP A 170 -8.92 6.55 23.31
CA ASP A 170 -7.62 6.30 22.69
C ASP A 170 -7.77 5.95 21.20
N ILE A 171 -6.88 6.47 20.36
CA ILE A 171 -6.92 6.28 18.91
C ILE A 171 -6.88 4.80 18.52
N SER A 172 -6.29 3.93 19.36
CA SER A 172 -6.32 2.48 19.14
C SER A 172 -7.73 1.93 19.00
N TRP A 173 -8.71 2.56 19.68
CA TRP A 173 -10.09 2.14 19.54
C TRP A 173 -10.59 2.29 18.10
N PHE A 174 -10.27 3.41 17.44
CA PHE A 174 -10.69 3.67 16.07
C PHE A 174 -9.91 2.83 15.06
N VAL A 175 -8.61 2.69 15.25
CA VAL A 175 -7.70 2.03 14.30
C VAL A 175 -7.76 0.50 14.40
N LEU A 176 -7.83 -0.06 15.62
CA LEU A 176 -7.70 -1.49 15.87
C LEU A 176 -9.00 -2.15 16.33
N VAL A 177 -9.71 -1.57 17.30
CA VAL A 177 -10.86 -2.21 17.96
C VAL A 177 -12.15 -2.04 17.16
N LYS A 178 -12.45 -0.83 16.68
CA LYS A 178 -13.68 -0.50 15.96
C LYS A 178 -13.91 -1.38 14.71
N PRO A 179 -12.91 -1.62 13.83
CA PRO A 179 -13.09 -2.50 12.68
C PRO A 179 -13.51 -3.92 13.07
N LEU A 180 -12.91 -4.48 14.12
CA LEU A 180 -13.30 -5.79 14.67
C LEU A 180 -14.72 -5.75 15.24
N MET A 181 -15.07 -4.69 15.98
CA MET A 181 -16.39 -4.55 16.57
C MET A 181 -17.49 -4.47 15.50
N ILE A 182 -17.29 -3.68 14.44
CA ILE A 182 -18.21 -3.63 13.30
C ILE A 182 -18.34 -5.00 12.65
N TYR A 183 -17.22 -5.69 12.43
CA TYR A 183 -17.23 -7.05 11.87
C TYR A 183 -18.06 -8.01 12.76
N LEU A 184 -17.83 -8.05 14.06
CA LEU A 184 -18.54 -8.94 14.98
C LEU A 184 -20.04 -8.64 15.03
N LEU A 185 -20.43 -7.37 15.15
CA LEU A 185 -21.83 -6.94 15.15
C LEU A 185 -22.52 -7.34 13.83
N THR A 186 -21.86 -7.10 12.70
CA THR A 186 -22.39 -7.50 11.38
C THR A 186 -22.46 -9.02 11.26
N TYR A 187 -21.45 -9.75 11.70
CA TYR A 187 -21.42 -11.22 11.70
C TYR A 187 -22.59 -11.79 12.50
N PHE A 188 -22.81 -11.32 13.74
CA PHE A 188 -23.92 -11.76 14.56
C PHE A 188 -25.27 -11.40 13.93
N THR A 189 -25.39 -10.22 13.30
CA THR A 189 -26.61 -9.82 12.58
C THR A 189 -26.90 -10.76 11.42
N VAL A 190 -25.92 -11.05 10.60
CA VAL A 190 -26.03 -12.00 9.46
C VAL A 190 -26.36 -13.40 9.97
N LEU A 191 -25.73 -13.87 11.06
CA LEU A 191 -26.06 -15.17 11.66
C LEU A 191 -27.51 -15.24 12.13
N MET A 192 -28.02 -14.16 12.73
CA MET A 192 -29.42 -14.13 13.19
C MET A 192 -30.40 -14.15 12.02
N ILE A 193 -30.16 -13.34 10.98
CA ILE A 193 -30.97 -13.33 9.76
C ILE A 193 -30.89 -14.70 9.06
N SER A 194 -29.69 -15.22 8.83
CA SER A 194 -29.49 -16.53 8.19
C SER A 194 -30.19 -17.65 8.97
N SER A 195 -30.18 -17.58 10.31
CA SER A 195 -30.89 -18.56 11.12
C SER A 195 -32.41 -18.46 11.05
N LEU A 196 -32.98 -17.28 10.73
CA LEU A 196 -34.44 -17.13 10.43
C LEU A 196 -34.74 -17.73 9.06
N ILE A 197 -33.96 -17.38 8.02
CA ILE A 197 -34.15 -17.92 6.67
C ILE A 197 -34.00 -19.45 6.67
N TYR A 198 -32.93 -19.96 7.31
CA TYR A 198 -32.70 -21.39 7.47
C TYR A 198 -33.87 -22.05 8.18
N GLY A 199 -34.40 -21.43 9.25
CA GLY A 199 -35.53 -21.95 9.98
C GLY A 199 -36.83 -22.05 9.13
N ALA A 200 -37.07 -21.06 8.26
CA ALA A 200 -38.18 -21.08 7.32
C ALA A 200 -38.00 -22.21 6.28
N ILE A 201 -36.84 -22.31 5.66
CA ILE A 201 -36.51 -23.36 4.68
C ILE A 201 -36.61 -24.75 5.32
N TYR A 202 -36.05 -24.93 6.53
CA TYR A 202 -36.16 -26.19 7.26
C TYR A 202 -37.61 -26.59 7.54
N SER A 203 -38.43 -25.63 7.93
CA SER A 203 -39.89 -25.87 8.18
C SER A 203 -40.59 -26.30 6.90
N ILE A 204 -40.34 -25.63 5.77
CA ILE A 204 -40.91 -25.96 4.47
C ILE A 204 -40.50 -27.38 4.03
N ILE A 205 -39.20 -27.72 4.16
CA ILE A 205 -38.73 -29.06 3.78
C ILE A 205 -39.38 -30.15 4.62
N VAL A 206 -39.45 -29.95 5.96
CA VAL A 206 -40.09 -30.95 6.85
C VAL A 206 -41.56 -31.13 6.53
N VAL A 207 -42.30 -30.07 6.25
CA VAL A 207 -43.71 -30.11 5.89
C VAL A 207 -43.95 -30.78 4.52
N ASN A 208 -43.11 -30.45 3.51
CA ASN A 208 -43.23 -31.02 2.15
C ASN A 208 -42.77 -32.49 2.05
N THR A 209 -42.05 -33.01 3.04
CA THR A 209 -41.61 -34.43 3.03
C THR A 209 -42.77 -35.38 3.33
N ASP A 210 -43.89 -34.86 3.85
CA ASP A 210 -45.08 -35.64 4.08
C ASP A 210 -46.08 -35.50 2.93
N LEU A 211 -46.22 -36.56 2.13
CA LEU A 211 -47.11 -36.63 0.94
C LEU A 211 -48.58 -36.29 1.22
N ASN A 212 -49.04 -36.39 2.46
CA ASN A 212 -50.41 -36.07 2.83
C ASN A 212 -50.63 -34.62 3.28
N GLY A 213 -49.55 -33.81 3.30
CA GLY A 213 -49.57 -32.40 3.63
C GLY A 213 -50.18 -32.08 5.01
N ILE A 214 -49.79 -30.93 5.55
CA ILE A 214 -50.39 -30.37 6.77
C ILE A 214 -51.35 -29.25 6.36
N SER A 215 -52.55 -29.21 6.94
CA SER A 215 -53.52 -28.16 6.67
C SER A 215 -52.96 -26.80 7.11
N ARG A 216 -53.17 -25.77 6.25
CA ARG A 216 -52.76 -24.38 6.53
C ARG A 216 -53.39 -23.84 7.83
N ASN A 217 -54.57 -24.35 8.19
CA ASN A 217 -55.30 -23.93 9.39
C ASN A 217 -54.71 -24.49 10.68
N SER A 218 -53.86 -25.52 10.61
CA SER A 218 -53.18 -26.13 11.77
C SER A 218 -51.98 -25.35 12.27
N PHE A 219 -51.53 -24.31 11.52
CA PHE A 219 -50.42 -23.47 11.92
C PHE A 219 -50.85 -22.40 12.93
N ASP A 220 -50.38 -22.53 14.16
CA ASP A 220 -50.51 -21.46 15.14
C ASP A 220 -49.54 -20.32 14.86
N LYS A 221 -50.07 -19.25 14.24
CA LYS A 221 -49.34 -18.05 13.89
C LYS A 221 -48.65 -17.41 15.10
N GLN A 222 -49.25 -17.50 16.29
CA GLN A 222 -48.71 -16.86 17.48
C GLN A 222 -47.46 -17.57 18.05
N GLU A 223 -47.40 -18.89 18.00
CA GLU A 223 -46.21 -19.65 18.44
C GLU A 223 -45.03 -19.39 17.51
N VAL A 224 -45.22 -19.35 16.19
CA VAL A 224 -44.20 -19.01 15.22
C VAL A 224 -43.66 -17.60 15.43
N LEU A 225 -44.58 -16.65 15.63
CA LEU A 225 -44.21 -15.25 15.87
C LEU A 225 -43.48 -15.03 17.19
N LYS A 226 -43.66 -15.83 18.22
CA LYS A 226 -42.87 -15.77 19.46
C LYS A 226 -41.38 -16.11 19.22
N ILE A 227 -41.11 -17.14 18.40
CA ILE A 227 -39.70 -17.52 18.09
C ILE A 227 -39.01 -16.48 17.22
N ILE A 228 -39.70 -15.99 16.18
CA ILE A 228 -39.22 -14.94 15.30
C ILE A 228 -38.98 -13.65 16.10
N GLY A 229 -39.88 -13.29 17.01
CA GLY A 229 -39.84 -12.06 17.78
C GLY A 229 -38.59 -11.90 18.63
N PHE A 230 -38.10 -12.96 19.25
CA PHE A 230 -36.83 -12.89 20.01
C PHE A 230 -35.66 -12.55 19.09
N ARG A 231 -35.55 -13.18 17.90
CA ARG A 231 -34.50 -12.93 16.94
C ARG A 231 -34.58 -11.56 16.32
N VAL A 232 -35.75 -11.10 15.98
CA VAL A 232 -35.98 -9.74 15.44
C VAL A 232 -35.54 -8.68 16.45
N ARG A 233 -35.85 -8.89 17.75
CA ARG A 233 -35.34 -7.99 18.80
C ARG A 233 -33.81 -7.94 18.87
N LEU A 234 -33.15 -9.10 18.82
CA LEU A 234 -31.70 -9.18 18.77
C LEU A 234 -31.12 -8.48 17.52
N ILE A 235 -31.71 -8.72 16.36
CA ILE A 235 -31.31 -8.06 15.10
C ILE A 235 -31.46 -6.54 15.22
N ALA A 236 -32.55 -6.06 15.80
CA ALA A 236 -32.76 -4.64 15.99
C ALA A 236 -31.71 -3.99 16.91
N ILE A 237 -31.36 -4.65 18.01
CA ILE A 237 -30.28 -4.20 18.91
C ILE A 237 -28.96 -4.17 18.17
N LEU A 238 -28.61 -5.23 17.44
CA LEU A 238 -27.37 -5.32 16.68
C LEU A 238 -27.29 -4.23 15.59
N ILE A 239 -28.39 -4.00 14.85
CA ILE A 239 -28.45 -2.91 13.86
C ILE A 239 -28.28 -1.56 14.53
N GLY A 240 -28.95 -1.31 15.67
CA GLY A 240 -28.76 -0.08 16.42
C GLY A 240 -27.31 0.14 16.86
N LEU A 241 -26.66 -0.92 17.34
CA LEU A 241 -25.24 -0.86 17.70
C LEU A 241 -24.32 -0.65 16.48
N ILE A 242 -24.63 -1.28 15.34
CA ILE A 242 -23.88 -1.04 14.10
C ILE A 242 -24.00 0.43 13.69
N LEU A 243 -25.20 0.99 13.68
CA LEU A 243 -25.42 2.39 13.35
C LEU A 243 -24.69 3.33 14.32
N LEU A 244 -24.72 3.01 15.61
CA LEU A 244 -23.99 3.78 16.62
C LEU A 244 -22.48 3.80 16.33
N VAL A 245 -21.90 2.64 16.11
CA VAL A 245 -20.44 2.52 15.88
C VAL A 245 -20.01 3.07 14.52
N THR A 246 -20.85 2.90 13.49
CA THR A 246 -20.51 3.36 12.14
C THR A 246 -20.81 4.84 11.92
N MET A 247 -21.96 5.35 12.31
CA MET A 247 -22.33 6.75 12.07
C MET A 247 -21.71 7.67 13.13
N ALA A 248 -22.07 7.48 14.39
CA ALA A 248 -21.50 8.31 15.46
C ALA A 248 -19.97 8.12 15.61
N GLY A 249 -19.49 6.88 15.54
CA GLY A 249 -18.06 6.59 15.64
C GLY A 249 -17.20 6.99 14.43
N ASN A 250 -17.78 7.53 13.34
CA ASN A 250 -17.03 8.01 12.16
C ASN A 250 -16.95 9.54 12.04
N ILE A 251 -17.62 10.28 12.89
CA ILE A 251 -17.71 11.76 12.81
C ILE A 251 -16.31 12.39 12.68
N GLY A 252 -15.32 11.93 13.46
CA GLY A 252 -13.95 12.42 13.40
C GLY A 252 -13.18 12.08 12.10
N ASN A 253 -13.77 11.32 11.16
CA ASN A 253 -13.17 10.94 9.88
C ASN A 253 -13.94 11.50 8.67
N GLU A 254 -14.87 12.40 8.88
CA GLU A 254 -15.68 13.05 7.85
C GLU A 254 -15.08 14.40 7.47
N LYS A 255 -15.53 14.98 6.35
CA LYS A 255 -15.17 16.35 5.97
C LYS A 255 -15.96 17.36 6.81
N PHE A 256 -15.32 18.38 7.33
CA PHE A 256 -15.99 19.34 8.19
C PHE A 256 -15.78 20.82 7.82
N VAL A 257 -14.64 21.18 7.24
CA VAL A 257 -14.33 22.55 6.79
C VAL A 257 -13.72 22.47 5.39
N ASN A 258 -14.12 23.39 4.53
CA ASN A 258 -13.56 23.59 3.21
C ASN A 258 -12.67 24.83 3.20
N ILE A 259 -11.50 24.70 2.60
CA ILE A 259 -10.55 25.77 2.31
C ILE A 259 -10.60 26.03 0.81
N GLU A 260 -10.80 27.27 0.43
CA GLU A 260 -10.74 27.69 -0.96
C GLU A 260 -9.32 28.16 -1.29
N LYS A 261 -8.70 27.51 -2.27
CA LYS A 261 -7.40 27.93 -2.81
C LYS A 261 -7.57 29.16 -3.70
N SER A 262 -6.46 29.84 -4.01
CA SER A 262 -6.46 31.07 -4.80
C SER A 262 -7.08 30.96 -6.21
N ASP A 263 -7.15 29.76 -6.79
CA ASP A 263 -7.77 29.47 -8.08
C ASP A 263 -9.25 29.01 -7.99
N GLY A 264 -9.79 28.95 -6.74
CA GLY A 264 -11.14 28.47 -6.47
C GLY A 264 -11.26 26.96 -6.27
N GLU A 265 -10.15 26.21 -6.31
CA GLU A 265 -10.17 24.80 -5.95
C GLU A 265 -10.47 24.63 -4.44
N ILE A 266 -11.36 23.69 -4.12
CA ILE A 266 -11.76 23.42 -2.74
C ILE A 266 -10.95 22.27 -2.17
N TYR A 267 -10.29 22.52 -1.04
CA TYR A 267 -9.62 21.52 -0.23
C TYR A 267 -10.41 21.28 1.06
N SER A 268 -10.78 20.04 1.34
CA SER A 268 -11.58 19.69 2.52
C SER A 268 -10.71 19.15 3.65
N LEU A 269 -10.86 19.70 4.85
CA LEU A 269 -10.26 19.16 6.07
C LEU A 269 -11.12 18.01 6.62
N TYR A 270 -10.45 16.98 7.13
CA TYR A 270 -11.09 15.82 7.76
C TYR A 270 -11.07 15.93 9.29
N GLY A 271 -12.20 15.59 9.90
CA GLY A 271 -12.41 15.68 11.33
C GLY A 271 -13.87 15.89 11.67
N ALA A 272 -14.11 16.66 12.72
CA ALA A 272 -15.45 17.13 13.09
C ALA A 272 -15.37 18.61 13.36
N GLY A 273 -16.46 19.33 13.12
CA GLY A 273 -16.60 20.72 13.47
C GLY A 273 -17.59 20.93 14.63
N TYR A 274 -17.84 22.19 14.96
CA TYR A 274 -18.76 22.57 16.04
C TYR A 274 -20.14 21.95 15.91
N ILE A 275 -20.73 21.95 14.72
CA ILE A 275 -22.06 21.34 14.46
C ILE A 275 -22.00 19.81 14.55
N ASP A 276 -20.89 19.23 14.11
CA ASP A 276 -20.71 17.77 14.15
C ASP A 276 -20.65 17.27 15.60
N GLU A 277 -19.98 17.99 16.47
CA GLU A 277 -19.90 17.63 17.90
C GLU A 277 -21.19 17.93 18.66
N THR A 278 -21.80 19.08 18.44
CA THR A 278 -22.95 19.53 19.23
C THR A 278 -24.27 18.93 18.80
N ILE A 279 -24.51 18.79 17.49
CA ILE A 279 -25.80 18.36 16.93
C ILE A 279 -25.71 16.98 16.29
N LYS A 280 -24.79 16.77 15.36
CA LYS A 280 -24.70 15.54 14.55
C LYS A 280 -24.39 14.33 15.41
N LYS A 281 -23.43 14.43 16.35
CA LYS A 281 -23.09 13.36 17.29
C LYS A 281 -24.31 12.89 18.07
N ILE A 282 -25.04 13.81 18.68
CA ILE A 282 -26.25 13.51 19.45
C ILE A 282 -27.34 12.96 18.52
N GLY A 283 -27.52 13.58 17.34
CA GLY A 283 -28.47 13.16 16.33
C GLY A 283 -28.24 11.71 15.85
N TYR A 284 -27.00 11.33 15.61
CA TYR A 284 -26.67 9.94 15.20
C TYR A 284 -26.88 8.92 16.34
N ILE A 285 -26.59 9.31 17.59
CA ILE A 285 -26.88 8.47 18.76
C ILE A 285 -28.41 8.23 18.86
N ILE A 286 -29.21 9.30 18.79
CA ILE A 286 -30.68 9.20 18.81
C ILE A 286 -31.18 8.38 17.62
N PHE A 287 -30.61 8.57 16.42
CA PHE A 287 -30.97 7.82 15.22
C PHE A 287 -30.80 6.31 15.42
N ALA A 288 -29.72 5.85 16.05
CA ALA A 288 -29.53 4.43 16.34
C ALA A 288 -30.65 3.86 17.21
N PHE A 289 -31.12 4.62 18.23
CA PHE A 289 -32.27 4.23 19.04
C PHE A 289 -33.60 4.27 18.26
N VAL A 290 -33.81 5.30 17.44
CA VAL A 290 -35.01 5.41 16.58
C VAL A 290 -35.08 4.21 15.63
N ALA A 291 -33.99 3.86 14.97
CA ALA A 291 -33.95 2.71 14.07
C ALA A 291 -34.21 1.39 14.82
N MET A 292 -33.61 1.19 15.98
CA MET A 292 -33.85 0.03 16.84
C MET A 292 -35.33 -0.08 17.25
N ILE A 293 -35.93 1.00 17.76
CA ILE A 293 -37.34 1.05 18.19
C ILE A 293 -38.27 0.84 17.00
N SER A 294 -37.94 1.44 15.83
CA SER A 294 -38.75 1.25 14.61
C SER A 294 -38.84 -0.20 14.21
N ILE A 295 -37.73 -0.94 14.20
CA ILE A 295 -37.70 -2.37 13.89
C ILE A 295 -38.58 -3.16 14.88
N PHE A 296 -38.53 -2.84 16.19
CA PHE A 296 -39.42 -3.46 17.20
C PHE A 296 -40.88 -3.19 16.92
N LYS A 297 -41.24 -1.96 16.60
CA LYS A 297 -42.60 -1.54 16.34
C LYS A 297 -43.13 -2.11 15.03
N ILE A 298 -42.30 -2.18 13.97
CA ILE A 298 -42.63 -2.85 12.71
C ILE A 298 -43.02 -4.30 12.99
N PHE A 299 -42.18 -5.03 13.72
CA PHE A 299 -42.47 -6.42 14.05
C PHE A 299 -43.74 -6.59 14.90
N SER A 300 -43.96 -5.73 15.91
CA SER A 300 -45.15 -5.73 16.73
C SER A 300 -46.42 -5.49 15.89
N SER A 301 -46.34 -4.52 14.97
CA SER A 301 -47.48 -4.20 14.07
C SER A 301 -47.83 -5.35 13.10
N ILE A 302 -46.78 -6.03 12.58
CA ILE A 302 -46.99 -7.25 11.75
C ILE A 302 -47.62 -8.36 12.60
N LYS A 303 -47.21 -8.51 13.85
CA LYS A 303 -47.82 -9.47 14.79
C LYS A 303 -49.29 -9.18 15.04
N GLU A 304 -49.66 -7.92 15.17
CA GLU A 304 -51.06 -7.46 15.35
C GLU A 304 -51.87 -7.45 14.05
N GLY A 305 -51.27 -7.76 12.91
CA GLY A 305 -51.94 -7.77 11.60
C GLY A 305 -52.14 -6.38 10.96
N SER A 306 -51.52 -5.32 11.49
CA SER A 306 -51.67 -3.95 11.03
C SER A 306 -50.51 -3.53 10.10
N ILE A 307 -50.66 -3.81 8.80
CA ILE A 307 -49.66 -3.43 7.78
C ILE A 307 -49.50 -1.90 7.71
N ARG A 308 -50.60 -1.15 7.83
CA ARG A 308 -50.56 0.32 7.78
C ARG A 308 -49.69 0.91 8.89
N ARG A 309 -49.76 0.38 10.12
CA ARG A 309 -48.89 0.80 11.22
C ARG A 309 -47.42 0.39 10.96
N ALA A 310 -47.16 -0.78 10.40
CA ALA A 310 -45.83 -1.23 10.07
C ALA A 310 -45.17 -0.29 9.06
N VAL A 311 -45.85 0.09 7.99
CA VAL A 311 -45.37 1.08 7.00
C VAL A 311 -45.10 2.44 7.66
N GLY A 312 -45.97 2.90 8.57
CA GLY A 312 -45.73 4.14 9.33
C GLY A 312 -44.41 4.12 10.09
N TYR A 313 -44.04 3.00 10.74
CA TYR A 313 -42.77 2.87 11.46
C TYR A 313 -41.57 2.77 10.53
N VAL A 314 -41.72 2.22 9.31
CA VAL A 314 -40.67 2.26 8.29
C VAL A 314 -40.35 3.69 7.88
N LEU A 315 -41.35 4.53 7.72
CA LEU A 315 -41.21 5.93 7.30
C LEU A 315 -40.58 6.83 8.39
N ILE A 316 -40.62 6.46 9.67
CA ILE A 316 -39.99 7.24 10.75
C ILE A 316 -38.51 7.38 10.52
N VAL A 317 -37.81 6.35 10.00
CA VAL A 317 -36.37 6.35 9.80
C VAL A 317 -35.91 7.42 8.80
N PRO A 318 -36.43 7.43 7.53
CA PRO A 318 -36.04 8.48 6.58
C PRO A 318 -36.51 9.88 7.00
N VAL A 319 -37.70 9.99 7.62
CA VAL A 319 -38.21 11.28 8.12
C VAL A 319 -37.27 11.85 9.18
N TYR A 320 -36.81 11.02 10.12
CA TYR A 320 -35.85 11.47 11.13
C TYR A 320 -34.54 11.99 10.49
N LEU A 321 -34.01 11.28 9.49
CA LEU A 321 -32.77 11.71 8.80
C LEU A 321 -32.97 13.05 8.06
N ILE A 322 -34.11 13.24 7.42
CA ILE A 322 -34.47 14.52 6.75
C ILE A 322 -34.53 15.65 7.78
N LEU A 323 -35.20 15.42 8.91
CA LEU A 323 -35.32 16.42 10.00
C LEU A 323 -33.95 16.73 10.61
N LEU A 324 -33.11 15.71 10.82
CA LEU A 324 -31.75 15.91 11.33
C LEU A 324 -30.91 16.72 10.33
N ALA A 325 -30.98 16.39 9.03
CA ALA A 325 -30.27 17.13 8.00
C ALA A 325 -30.74 18.61 7.93
N ALA A 326 -32.03 18.85 8.01
CA ALA A 326 -32.60 20.19 8.06
C ALA A 326 -32.16 20.96 9.32
N LEU A 327 -32.17 20.32 10.49
CA LEU A 327 -31.67 20.88 11.74
C LEU A 327 -30.19 21.26 11.63
N MET A 328 -29.36 20.38 11.09
CA MET A 328 -27.94 20.65 10.87
C MET A 328 -27.74 21.86 9.93
N ALA A 329 -28.45 21.90 8.80
CA ALA A 329 -28.34 23.01 7.84
C ALA A 329 -28.73 24.36 8.47
N ILE A 330 -29.88 24.41 9.17
CA ILE A 330 -30.34 25.61 9.88
C ILE A 330 -29.33 26.02 10.96
N SER A 331 -28.84 25.06 11.74
CA SER A 331 -27.88 25.35 12.81
C SER A 331 -26.52 25.77 12.27
N THR A 332 -26.08 25.23 11.15
CA THR A 332 -24.84 25.67 10.47
C THR A 332 -24.98 27.15 10.07
N THR A 333 -26.10 27.53 9.47
CA THR A 333 -26.33 28.93 9.07
C THR A 333 -26.48 29.86 10.28
N ALA A 334 -27.23 29.44 11.31
CA ALA A 334 -27.55 30.27 12.46
C ALA A 334 -26.42 30.39 13.49
N LEU A 335 -25.68 29.29 13.77
CA LEU A 335 -24.68 29.22 14.85
C LEU A 335 -23.24 29.38 14.36
N VAL A 336 -22.96 28.97 13.14
CA VAL A 336 -21.62 29.06 12.53
C VAL A 336 -21.57 30.25 11.55
N GLY A 337 -22.44 30.25 10.54
CA GLY A 337 -22.64 31.41 9.63
C GLY A 337 -21.33 32.09 9.23
N ASN A 338 -21.27 33.40 9.52
CA ASN A 338 -20.09 34.21 9.22
C ASN A 338 -18.91 34.02 10.18
N ASN A 339 -19.11 33.25 11.28
CA ASN A 339 -18.09 33.00 12.29
C ASN A 339 -17.46 31.60 12.16
N THR A 340 -17.36 31.08 10.94
CA THR A 340 -16.91 29.70 10.67
C THR A 340 -15.52 29.44 11.27
N LEU A 341 -14.58 30.36 11.12
CA LEU A 341 -13.24 30.19 11.67
C LEU A 341 -13.27 30.15 13.21
N GLU A 342 -13.91 31.13 13.86
CA GLU A 342 -13.96 31.20 15.32
C GLU A 342 -14.58 29.95 15.96
N LYS A 343 -15.67 29.43 15.38
CA LYS A 343 -16.35 28.23 15.88
C LYS A 343 -15.60 26.94 15.63
N ASN A 344 -14.82 26.88 14.57
CA ASN A 344 -14.08 25.68 14.19
C ASN A 344 -12.58 25.74 14.49
N GLU A 345 -12.06 26.83 15.03
CA GLU A 345 -10.63 27.04 15.30
C GLU A 345 -10.00 25.88 16.08
N TRP A 346 -10.63 25.49 17.19
CA TRP A 346 -10.14 24.38 18.01
C TRP A 346 -10.08 23.06 17.22
N TYR A 347 -11.09 22.78 16.40
CA TYR A 347 -11.16 21.55 15.59
C TYR A 347 -10.13 21.56 14.46
N ILE A 348 -9.89 22.71 13.83
CA ILE A 348 -8.85 22.90 12.83
C ILE A 348 -7.46 22.68 13.46
N ASN A 349 -7.20 23.24 14.63
CA ASN A 349 -5.95 23.01 15.35
C ASN A 349 -5.75 21.53 15.68
N LYS A 350 -6.82 20.80 16.06
CA LYS A 350 -6.76 19.35 16.28
C LYS A 350 -6.52 18.57 14.98
N ASN A 351 -7.09 19.00 13.86
CA ASN A 351 -6.79 18.42 12.56
C ASN A 351 -5.31 18.61 12.19
N ILE A 352 -4.73 19.80 12.41
CA ILE A 352 -3.31 20.07 12.16
C ILE A 352 -2.44 19.16 13.03
N GLU A 353 -2.68 19.12 14.33
CA GLU A 353 -1.92 18.32 15.30
C GLU A 353 -1.95 16.82 14.93
N LEU A 354 -3.15 16.29 14.73
CA LEU A 354 -3.35 14.86 14.50
C LEU A 354 -2.91 14.44 13.09
N THR A 355 -3.02 15.32 12.08
CA THR A 355 -2.46 15.06 10.74
C THR A 355 -0.94 14.98 10.80
N ASN A 356 -0.26 15.96 11.38
CA ASN A 356 1.20 15.93 11.52
C ASN A 356 1.66 14.71 12.33
N SER A 357 0.93 14.37 13.39
CA SER A 357 1.20 13.18 14.19
C SER A 357 1.01 11.90 13.34
N SER A 358 -0.07 11.75 12.58
CA SER A 358 -0.40 10.54 11.83
C SER A 358 0.58 10.24 10.69
N TYR A 359 1.17 11.26 10.07
CA TYR A 359 2.15 11.15 9.00
C TYR A 359 3.60 11.29 9.49
N ASN A 360 3.83 11.39 10.79
CA ASN A 360 5.14 11.61 11.42
C ASN A 360 5.90 12.82 10.86
N ILE A 361 5.18 13.92 10.67
CA ILE A 361 5.75 15.16 10.16
C ILE A 361 6.17 16.01 11.37
N LYS A 362 7.47 16.01 11.64
CA LYS A 362 8.11 16.76 12.72
C LYS A 362 9.39 17.45 12.19
N PRO A 363 9.25 18.35 11.21
CA PRO A 363 10.42 18.95 10.59
C PRO A 363 11.09 19.96 11.52
N THR A 364 12.40 20.05 11.38
CA THR A 364 13.16 21.20 11.87
C THR A 364 13.04 22.31 10.83
N TYR A 365 12.55 23.49 11.24
CA TYR A 365 12.44 24.66 10.36
C TYR A 365 13.69 25.53 10.49
N THR A 366 14.27 25.89 9.34
CA THR A 366 15.41 26.81 9.26
C THR A 366 15.09 27.91 8.26
N GLN A 367 15.19 29.17 8.71
CA GLN A 367 15.09 30.33 7.84
C GLN A 367 16.44 30.59 7.17
N LEU A 368 16.43 30.70 5.83
CA LEU A 368 17.64 30.95 5.04
C LEU A 368 17.66 32.40 4.53
N ASN A 369 18.82 33.05 4.68
CA ASN A 369 19.09 34.35 4.08
C ASN A 369 19.69 34.10 2.68
N TYR A 370 18.87 34.15 1.63
CA TYR A 370 19.28 33.85 0.27
C TYR A 370 20.40 34.77 -0.20
N THR A 371 21.52 34.19 -0.59
CA THR A 371 22.73 34.94 -0.99
C THR A 371 22.83 35.19 -2.51
N GLY A 372 21.91 34.64 -3.30
CA GLY A 372 21.88 34.77 -4.75
C GLY A 372 22.84 33.79 -5.45
N THR A 373 23.85 34.32 -6.14
CA THR A 373 24.78 33.48 -6.92
C THR A 373 25.83 32.83 -6.03
N ILE A 374 26.13 31.57 -6.25
CA ILE A 374 27.17 30.82 -5.59
C ILE A 374 28.55 31.47 -5.80
N THR A 375 29.41 31.39 -4.80
CA THR A 375 30.77 31.98 -4.78
C THR A 375 31.85 30.93 -4.96
N ASP A 376 33.06 31.33 -5.36
CA ASP A 376 34.26 30.43 -5.43
C ASP A 376 34.53 29.76 -4.07
N ALA A 377 34.34 30.47 -2.97
CA ALA A 377 34.52 29.95 -1.62
C ALA A 377 33.54 28.84 -1.28
N GLU A 378 32.24 29.02 -1.59
CA GLU A 378 31.21 28.00 -1.39
C GLU A 378 31.44 26.78 -2.27
N ILE A 379 31.89 26.96 -3.49
CA ILE A 379 32.29 25.84 -4.40
C ILE A 379 33.43 25.05 -3.78
N ALA A 380 34.50 25.73 -3.32
CA ALA A 380 35.63 25.06 -2.72
C ALA A 380 35.28 24.30 -1.44
N GLN A 381 34.43 24.90 -0.57
CA GLN A 381 33.99 24.31 0.68
C GLN A 381 33.08 23.09 0.48
N ASN A 382 32.31 23.07 -0.61
CA ASN A 382 31.36 21.99 -0.91
C ASN A 382 31.85 21.11 -2.07
N LYS A 383 33.18 21.06 -2.31
CA LYS A 383 33.77 20.32 -3.44
C LYS A 383 33.36 18.84 -3.46
N ASN A 384 33.32 18.16 -2.31
CA ASN A 384 32.93 16.76 -2.25
C ASN A 384 31.45 16.56 -2.66
N ILE A 385 30.56 17.46 -2.28
CA ILE A 385 29.14 17.43 -2.70
C ILE A 385 29.04 17.62 -4.22
N LEU A 386 29.77 18.58 -4.77
CA LEU A 386 29.79 18.87 -6.20
C LEU A 386 30.39 17.72 -7.04
N ASP A 387 31.48 17.12 -6.59
CA ASP A 387 32.14 15.98 -7.26
C ASP A 387 31.24 14.71 -7.24
N ASN A 388 30.32 14.61 -6.29
CA ASN A 388 29.36 13.52 -6.14
C ASN A 388 27.95 13.88 -6.59
N THR A 389 27.75 15.05 -7.16
CA THR A 389 26.44 15.42 -7.70
C THR A 389 26.01 14.44 -8.78
N ARG A 390 24.81 13.93 -8.65
CA ARG A 390 24.30 12.99 -9.63
C ARG A 390 24.09 13.74 -10.98
N LEU A 391 24.83 13.35 -11.98
CA LEU A 391 24.67 13.87 -13.35
C LEU A 391 23.73 13.01 -14.20
N VAL A 392 23.30 11.86 -13.72
CA VAL A 392 22.50 10.90 -14.46
C VAL A 392 21.34 10.42 -13.56
N ASN A 393 20.20 10.10 -14.15
CA ASN A 393 19.09 9.51 -13.45
C ASN A 393 19.15 7.96 -13.47
N ASP A 394 18.35 7.35 -12.61
CA ASP A 394 18.30 5.91 -12.42
C ASP A 394 18.00 5.14 -13.72
N ASP A 395 17.09 5.67 -14.58
CA ASP A 395 16.67 5.01 -15.82
C ASP A 395 17.80 4.98 -16.84
N LEU A 396 18.55 6.08 -16.99
CA LEU A 396 19.68 6.15 -17.91
C LEU A 396 20.82 5.23 -17.47
N VAL A 397 21.11 5.15 -16.17
CA VAL A 397 22.09 4.19 -15.64
C VAL A 397 21.65 2.75 -15.91
N LEU A 398 20.37 2.45 -15.67
CA LEU A 398 19.84 1.11 -15.94
C LEU A 398 19.92 0.74 -17.43
N GLN A 399 19.69 1.69 -18.32
CA GLN A 399 19.87 1.52 -19.78
C GLN A 399 21.34 1.24 -20.12
N ASP A 400 22.27 2.00 -19.58
CA ASP A 400 23.71 1.81 -19.80
C ASP A 400 24.18 0.43 -19.29
N VAL A 401 23.75 0.03 -18.11
CA VAL A 401 24.02 -1.30 -17.53
C VAL A 401 23.50 -2.41 -18.43
N LYS A 402 22.24 -2.34 -18.87
CA LYS A 402 21.64 -3.32 -19.78
C LYS A 402 22.39 -3.42 -21.09
N TYR A 403 22.78 -2.27 -21.68
CA TYR A 403 23.56 -2.23 -22.90
C TYR A 403 24.93 -2.91 -22.71
N SER A 404 25.66 -2.56 -21.66
CA SER A 404 27.00 -3.10 -21.39
C SER A 404 27.02 -4.62 -21.12
N GLN A 405 25.86 -5.21 -20.78
CA GLN A 405 25.70 -6.62 -20.46
C GLN A 405 24.87 -7.40 -21.50
N THR A 406 24.60 -6.82 -22.67
CA THR A 406 23.79 -7.44 -23.73
C THR A 406 24.32 -8.80 -24.16
N SER A 407 25.62 -9.01 -24.19
CA SER A 407 26.26 -10.30 -24.51
C SER A 407 26.02 -11.39 -23.45
N LYS A 408 25.56 -11.04 -22.26
CA LYS A 408 25.27 -11.94 -21.14
C LYS A 408 23.77 -11.97 -20.83
N GLY A 409 22.96 -12.33 -21.81
CA GLY A 409 21.49 -12.28 -21.79
C GLY A 409 20.80 -13.13 -20.72
N TYR A 410 21.53 -13.90 -19.91
CA TYR A 410 21.02 -14.65 -18.77
C TYR A 410 20.99 -13.84 -17.48
N TYR A 411 21.54 -12.60 -17.45
CA TYR A 411 21.36 -11.70 -16.30
C TYR A 411 20.16 -10.79 -16.49
N ALA A 412 19.51 -10.48 -15.35
CA ALA A 412 18.42 -9.53 -15.25
C ALA A 412 18.86 -8.31 -14.43
N PHE A 413 18.48 -7.12 -14.92
CA PHE A 413 18.72 -5.83 -14.26
C PHE A 413 17.38 -5.12 -14.12
N ARG A 414 16.81 -5.18 -12.92
CA ARG A 414 15.50 -4.61 -12.69
C ARG A 414 15.57 -3.16 -12.30
N LYS A 415 16.53 -2.81 -11.44
CA LYS A 415 16.61 -1.51 -10.81
C LYS A 415 18.03 -1.16 -10.42
N THR A 416 18.28 0.12 -10.37
CA THR A 416 19.48 0.70 -9.77
C THR A 416 19.08 1.62 -8.61
N GLN A 417 19.97 1.77 -7.63
CA GLN A 417 19.78 2.62 -6.46
C GLN A 417 21.03 3.44 -6.21
N LEU A 418 20.86 4.73 -5.92
CA LEU A 418 21.95 5.59 -5.50
C LEU A 418 22.32 5.29 -4.05
N GLU A 419 23.58 4.96 -3.81
CA GLU A 419 24.13 4.63 -2.50
C GLU A 419 25.48 5.28 -2.26
N MET A 420 25.83 5.45 -0.99
CA MET A 420 27.06 6.07 -0.55
C MET A 420 28.02 5.02 0.02
N TYR A 421 29.22 4.92 -0.56
CA TYR A 421 30.31 4.12 -0.03
C TYR A 421 31.55 4.99 0.15
N ASN A 422 32.40 4.65 1.12
CA ASN A 422 33.66 5.32 1.29
C ASN A 422 34.66 4.84 0.24
N SER A 423 35.17 5.76 -0.57
CA SER A 423 36.28 5.52 -1.50
C SER A 423 37.42 6.45 -1.16
N ASN A 424 38.59 5.91 -0.84
CA ASN A 424 39.76 6.68 -0.40
C ASN A 424 39.49 7.60 0.81
N ASN A 425 38.70 7.12 1.77
CA ASN A 425 38.24 7.85 2.97
C ASN A 425 37.33 9.05 2.70
N LEU A 426 36.76 9.17 1.49
CA LEU A 426 35.79 10.19 1.15
C LEU A 426 34.44 9.52 0.79
N PRO A 427 33.32 10.07 1.28
CA PRO A 427 32.02 9.63 0.85
C PRO A 427 31.88 9.79 -0.66
N THR A 428 31.53 8.72 -1.35
CA THR A 428 31.37 8.68 -2.82
C THR A 428 30.04 8.04 -3.18
N LEU A 429 29.30 8.67 -4.09
CA LEU A 429 28.01 8.15 -4.55
C LEU A 429 28.18 7.24 -5.75
N TYR A 430 27.56 6.07 -5.65
CA TYR A 430 27.48 5.08 -6.72
C TYR A 430 26.04 4.69 -6.97
N TYR A 431 25.72 4.46 -8.23
CA TYR A 431 24.54 3.70 -8.59
C TYR A 431 24.85 2.21 -8.50
N ILE A 432 24.17 1.52 -7.59
CA ILE A 432 24.35 0.09 -7.36
C ILE A 432 23.24 -0.66 -8.11
N THR A 433 23.64 -1.56 -8.99
CA THR A 433 22.74 -2.39 -9.79
C THR A 433 23.07 -3.86 -9.57
N PRO A 434 22.22 -4.64 -8.87
CA PRO A 434 22.45 -6.07 -8.69
C PRO A 434 22.31 -6.82 -10.02
N ARG A 435 23.18 -7.80 -10.26
CA ARG A 435 23.07 -8.75 -11.37
C ARG A 435 22.26 -9.96 -10.92
N GLU A 436 20.96 -9.93 -11.16
CA GLU A 436 20.11 -11.06 -10.89
C GLU A 436 20.05 -12.02 -12.08
N ILE A 437 19.46 -13.20 -11.90
CA ILE A 437 19.37 -14.20 -12.94
C ILE A 437 18.05 -14.07 -13.73
N SER A 438 18.13 -14.06 -15.07
CA SER A 438 16.95 -14.14 -15.94
C SER A 438 16.70 -15.59 -16.35
N THR A 439 15.51 -16.08 -16.06
CA THR A 439 15.10 -17.44 -16.46
C THR A 439 13.98 -17.44 -17.49
N THR A 440 13.66 -16.28 -18.08
CA THR A 440 12.49 -16.11 -18.96
C THR A 440 12.52 -17.03 -20.18
N ASN A 441 13.68 -17.17 -20.80
CA ASN A 441 13.87 -18.02 -22.00
C ASN A 441 14.65 -19.31 -21.70
N ALA A 442 14.86 -19.65 -20.42
CA ALA A 442 15.62 -20.82 -20.04
C ALA A 442 14.79 -22.10 -20.13
N THR A 443 15.43 -23.21 -20.53
CA THR A 443 14.81 -24.54 -20.46
C THR A 443 14.49 -24.90 -19.01
N TYR A 444 13.60 -25.89 -18.82
CA TYR A 444 13.28 -26.36 -17.47
C TYR A 444 14.53 -26.77 -16.68
N THR A 445 15.45 -27.50 -17.33
CA THR A 445 16.69 -27.95 -16.71
C THR A 445 17.54 -26.74 -16.29
N ASN A 446 17.74 -25.80 -17.17
CA ASN A 446 18.60 -24.64 -16.91
C ASN A 446 18.03 -23.79 -15.76
N LYS A 447 16.75 -23.44 -15.81
CA LYS A 447 16.15 -22.58 -14.77
C LYS A 447 15.99 -23.26 -13.41
N THR A 448 15.93 -24.61 -13.38
CA THR A 448 15.72 -25.37 -12.14
C THR A 448 17.00 -25.82 -11.49
N TYR A 449 18.04 -26.14 -12.27
CA TYR A 449 19.24 -26.80 -11.77
C TYR A 449 20.55 -26.09 -12.07
N GLN A 450 20.63 -25.22 -13.09
CA GLN A 450 21.88 -24.63 -13.57
C GLN A 450 21.95 -23.12 -13.36
N TYR A 451 20.97 -22.34 -13.85
CA TYR A 451 20.90 -20.89 -13.66
C TYR A 451 20.16 -20.56 -12.37
N THR A 452 20.75 -20.88 -11.26
CA THR A 452 20.11 -20.87 -9.95
C THR A 452 20.25 -19.53 -9.22
N HIS A 453 21.25 -18.72 -9.56
CA HIS A 453 21.58 -17.46 -8.85
C HIS A 453 22.13 -16.38 -9.77
N GLY A 454 22.03 -15.14 -9.36
CA GLY A 454 22.73 -14.00 -9.93
C GLY A 454 24.15 -13.85 -9.37
N TYR A 455 24.88 -12.80 -9.79
CA TYR A 455 26.30 -12.68 -9.42
C TYR A 455 26.75 -11.23 -9.20
N GLY A 456 26.89 -10.81 -7.96
CA GLY A 456 27.43 -9.53 -7.57
C GLY A 456 26.63 -8.33 -8.04
N ILE A 457 27.28 -7.20 -8.08
CA ILE A 457 26.70 -5.92 -8.47
C ILE A 457 27.49 -5.28 -9.61
N MET A 458 26.87 -4.29 -10.25
CA MET A 458 27.55 -3.24 -10.99
C MET A 458 27.48 -1.94 -10.20
N ALA A 459 28.59 -1.22 -10.10
CA ALA A 459 28.66 0.08 -9.46
C ALA A 459 29.08 1.12 -10.49
N THR A 460 28.24 2.14 -10.71
CA THR A 460 28.47 3.25 -11.65
C THR A 460 28.58 4.55 -10.86
N TYR A 461 29.59 5.38 -11.12
CA TYR A 461 29.71 6.69 -10.49
C TYR A 461 28.50 7.57 -10.82
N SER A 462 28.00 8.32 -9.83
CA SER A 462 26.85 9.21 -10.03
C SER A 462 27.18 10.49 -10.82
N GLY A 463 28.39 11.01 -10.67
CA GLY A 463 28.82 12.29 -11.19
C GLY A 463 30.03 12.24 -12.13
N LYS A 464 30.43 11.07 -12.65
CA LYS A 464 31.63 10.95 -13.49
C LYS A 464 31.34 10.32 -14.84
N THR A 465 31.89 10.95 -15.87
CA THR A 465 31.88 10.44 -17.25
C THR A 465 33.31 10.40 -17.82
N ASP A 466 33.53 9.61 -18.86
CA ASP A 466 34.76 9.62 -19.63
C ASP A 466 34.78 10.84 -20.60
N GLU A 467 35.86 11.01 -21.33
CA GLU A 467 36.06 12.09 -22.29
C GLU A 467 35.02 12.11 -23.42
N ASN A 468 34.34 10.99 -23.66
CA ASN A 468 33.25 10.87 -24.65
C ASN A 468 31.86 11.07 -24.06
N GLY A 469 31.77 11.36 -22.76
CA GLY A 469 30.51 11.49 -22.02
C GLY A 469 29.83 10.18 -21.68
N ASN A 470 30.53 9.03 -21.75
CA ASN A 470 29.99 7.77 -21.30
C ASN A 470 30.08 7.65 -19.77
N LEU A 471 29.10 6.97 -19.17
CA LEU A 471 29.12 6.71 -17.73
C LEU A 471 30.29 5.79 -17.35
N ILE A 472 30.98 6.11 -16.26
CA ILE A 472 32.10 5.31 -15.76
C ILE A 472 31.56 4.28 -14.76
N THR A 473 31.65 3.00 -15.14
CA THR A 473 31.37 1.88 -14.23
C THR A 473 32.60 1.60 -13.41
N ALA A 474 32.48 1.79 -12.10
CA ALA A 474 33.56 1.59 -11.14
C ALA A 474 33.83 0.11 -10.86
N GLN A 475 32.78 -0.72 -10.98
CA GLN A 475 32.86 -2.17 -10.75
C GLN A 475 31.90 -2.91 -11.66
N LYS A 476 32.44 -3.90 -12.41
CA LYS A 476 31.68 -4.75 -13.34
C LYS A 476 32.24 -6.16 -13.46
N GLU A 477 33.25 -6.48 -12.72
CA GLU A 477 34.06 -7.69 -12.80
C GLU A 477 33.30 -8.94 -12.32
N PHE A 478 33.81 -10.12 -12.66
CA PHE A 478 33.39 -11.42 -12.17
C PHE A 478 34.58 -12.13 -11.49
N GLY A 479 34.31 -13.22 -10.80
CA GLY A 479 35.34 -14.00 -10.13
C GLY A 479 35.71 -13.45 -8.76
N ASN A 480 37.00 -13.19 -8.51
CA ASN A 480 37.46 -12.66 -7.21
C ASN A 480 37.19 -11.15 -7.09
N LEU A 481 36.24 -10.79 -6.24
CA LEU A 481 35.80 -9.40 -5.99
C LEU A 481 36.33 -8.84 -4.65
N GLU A 482 37.27 -9.53 -3.98
CA GLU A 482 37.79 -9.08 -2.69
C GLU A 482 38.64 -7.80 -2.79
N ASN A 483 39.26 -7.57 -3.94
CA ASN A 483 40.07 -6.39 -4.22
C ASN A 483 39.37 -5.34 -5.09
N SER A 484 38.06 -5.51 -5.31
CA SER A 484 37.24 -4.56 -6.06
C SER A 484 37.01 -3.27 -5.29
N LYS A 485 36.49 -2.21 -5.97
CA LYS A 485 36.15 -0.91 -5.35
C LYS A 485 35.18 -1.06 -4.19
N ILE A 486 34.19 -1.96 -4.34
CA ILE A 486 33.32 -2.42 -3.27
C ILE A 486 33.65 -3.90 -3.09
N LYS A 487 34.28 -4.24 -1.98
CA LYS A 487 34.71 -5.62 -1.68
C LYS A 487 33.49 -6.54 -1.58
N ILE A 488 33.51 -7.66 -2.32
CA ILE A 488 32.45 -8.69 -2.24
C ILE A 488 33.13 -10.05 -2.07
N THR A 489 32.84 -10.72 -0.96
CA THR A 489 33.33 -12.05 -0.63
C THR A 489 32.37 -13.17 -1.00
N GLU A 490 31.04 -12.87 -0.97
CA GLU A 490 30.02 -13.78 -1.44
C GLU A 490 29.14 -13.09 -2.51
N PRO A 491 29.46 -13.30 -3.79
CA PRO A 491 28.79 -12.59 -4.89
C PRO A 491 27.46 -13.21 -5.32
N ARG A 492 27.10 -14.42 -4.89
CA ARG A 492 25.95 -15.16 -5.41
C ARG A 492 24.64 -14.64 -4.83
N ILE A 493 23.68 -14.34 -5.70
CA ILE A 493 22.36 -13.82 -5.36
C ILE A 493 21.30 -14.90 -5.62
N TYR A 494 21.04 -15.73 -4.62
CA TYR A 494 19.97 -16.74 -4.67
C TYR A 494 18.61 -16.15 -4.38
N TYR A 495 18.54 -15.06 -3.61
CA TYR A 495 17.33 -14.36 -3.21
C TYR A 495 17.40 -12.92 -3.74
N GLY A 496 16.41 -12.54 -4.52
CA GLY A 496 16.37 -11.23 -5.17
C GLY A 496 14.96 -10.84 -5.64
N LEU A 497 14.88 -9.82 -6.48
CA LEU A 497 13.63 -9.31 -7.05
C LEU A 497 13.18 -10.08 -8.30
N GLU A 498 14.13 -10.66 -9.04
CA GLU A 498 13.88 -11.41 -10.27
C GLU A 498 13.91 -12.93 -10.08
N THR A 499 14.26 -13.40 -8.90
CA THR A 499 14.32 -14.82 -8.54
C THR A 499 12.93 -15.43 -8.29
N ASN A 500 12.10 -15.46 -9.32
CA ASN A 500 10.69 -15.88 -9.23
C ASN A 500 10.49 -17.41 -9.34
N SER A 501 11.51 -18.15 -9.75
CA SER A 501 11.44 -19.62 -9.93
C SER A 501 12.02 -20.34 -8.72
N ALA A 502 11.39 -21.44 -8.32
CA ALA A 502 12.02 -22.38 -7.38
C ALA A 502 13.20 -23.11 -8.06
N VAL A 503 14.23 -23.43 -7.27
CA VAL A 503 15.45 -24.10 -7.77
C VAL A 503 15.84 -25.27 -6.90
N VAL A 504 16.53 -26.24 -7.50
CA VAL A 504 17.13 -27.39 -6.82
C VAL A 504 18.65 -27.23 -6.85
N LEU A 505 19.24 -27.04 -5.70
CA LEU A 505 20.67 -26.88 -5.50
C LEU A 505 21.31 -28.21 -5.16
N ASN A 506 22.61 -28.33 -5.38
CA ASN A 506 23.38 -29.55 -5.12
C ASN A 506 22.75 -30.80 -5.76
N SER A 507 22.25 -30.66 -6.98
CA SER A 507 21.68 -31.72 -7.79
C SER A 507 22.78 -32.50 -8.51
N ALA A 508 22.43 -33.53 -9.29
CA ALA A 508 23.37 -34.18 -10.21
C ALA A 508 23.79 -33.29 -11.39
N LYS A 509 23.17 -32.12 -11.55
CA LYS A 509 23.54 -31.06 -12.49
C LYS A 509 24.29 -29.98 -11.71
N GLN A 510 25.43 -29.56 -12.23
CA GLN A 510 26.20 -28.47 -11.61
C GLN A 510 25.54 -27.12 -11.87
N GLU A 511 25.68 -26.22 -10.91
CA GLU A 511 25.22 -24.85 -11.03
C GLU A 511 26.25 -24.04 -11.81
N ALA A 512 25.82 -23.24 -12.78
CA ALA A 512 26.67 -22.30 -13.49
C ALA A 512 26.87 -21.05 -12.64
N ASP A 513 28.08 -20.75 -12.24
CA ASP A 513 28.43 -19.60 -11.41
C ASP A 513 28.56 -18.33 -12.27
N TYR A 514 29.55 -18.31 -13.15
CA TYR A 514 29.75 -17.22 -14.12
C TYR A 514 30.55 -17.75 -15.32
N VAL A 515 30.69 -16.90 -16.34
CA VAL A 515 31.57 -17.17 -17.48
C VAL A 515 32.81 -16.31 -17.30
N ASP A 516 33.99 -16.94 -17.30
CA ASP A 516 35.28 -16.27 -17.15
C ASP A 516 35.64 -15.41 -18.39
N GLU A 517 36.79 -14.72 -18.32
CA GLU A 517 37.27 -13.88 -19.41
C GLU A 517 37.64 -14.66 -20.68
N ASN A 518 37.91 -15.97 -20.55
CA ASN A 518 38.26 -16.86 -21.64
C ASN A 518 37.00 -17.53 -22.25
N GLY A 519 35.84 -17.25 -21.73
CA GLY A 519 34.55 -17.81 -22.17
C GLY A 519 34.22 -19.19 -21.57
N ASN A 520 34.97 -19.65 -20.55
CA ASN A 520 34.71 -20.91 -19.88
C ASN A 520 33.63 -20.73 -18.78
N SER A 521 32.72 -21.70 -18.68
CA SER A 521 31.76 -21.75 -17.57
C SER A 521 32.49 -22.18 -16.28
N VAL A 522 32.36 -21.40 -15.24
CA VAL A 522 32.77 -21.76 -13.88
C VAL A 522 31.55 -22.33 -13.16
N ASP A 523 31.73 -23.50 -12.55
CA ASP A 523 30.67 -24.20 -11.84
C ASP A 523 30.76 -23.96 -10.33
N TYR A 524 29.61 -24.07 -9.66
CA TYR A 524 29.51 -23.88 -8.21
C TYR A 524 28.65 -24.96 -7.54
N ASN A 525 28.95 -25.24 -6.30
CA ASN A 525 28.13 -26.08 -5.42
C ASN A 525 27.73 -25.27 -4.19
N TYR A 526 26.44 -25.11 -4.01
CA TYR A 526 25.88 -24.36 -2.89
C TYR A 526 26.30 -24.90 -1.52
N ASN A 527 26.95 -24.09 -0.72
CA ASN A 527 27.42 -24.40 0.63
C ASN A 527 26.60 -23.73 1.75
N GLY A 528 25.51 -23.02 1.41
CA GLY A 528 24.64 -22.39 2.39
C GLY A 528 23.72 -23.37 3.11
N ASN A 529 23.09 -22.89 4.19
CA ASN A 529 22.25 -23.71 5.06
C ASN A 529 20.76 -23.75 4.66
N SER A 530 20.33 -22.85 3.77
CA SER A 530 18.92 -22.74 3.38
C SER A 530 18.47 -23.85 2.41
N GLY A 531 17.17 -24.00 2.30
CA GLY A 531 16.50 -24.94 1.41
C GLY A 531 15.96 -26.18 2.12
N LEU A 532 14.94 -26.74 1.51
CA LEU A 532 14.25 -27.94 2.01
C LEU A 532 14.95 -29.19 1.52
N SER A 533 15.21 -30.12 2.41
CA SER A 533 15.63 -31.49 2.05
C SER A 533 14.47 -32.21 1.37
N LEU A 534 14.75 -32.92 0.27
CA LEU A 534 13.73 -33.52 -0.59
C LEU A 534 13.66 -35.03 -0.36
N ASN A 535 12.91 -35.50 0.65
CA ASN A 535 12.46 -36.88 0.68
C ASN A 535 11.33 -37.11 -0.34
N PHE A 536 11.04 -38.34 -0.71
CA PHE A 536 10.07 -38.66 -1.79
C PHE A 536 8.67 -38.09 -1.51
N LEU A 537 8.17 -38.19 -0.29
CA LEU A 537 6.83 -37.73 0.08
C LEU A 537 6.75 -36.18 0.05
N ASP A 538 7.69 -35.49 0.66
CA ASP A 538 7.75 -34.02 0.64
C ASP A 538 7.94 -33.49 -0.79
N ARG A 539 8.73 -34.19 -1.61
CA ARG A 539 8.92 -33.87 -3.02
C ARG A 539 7.62 -33.97 -3.83
N LEU A 540 6.83 -35.02 -3.59
CA LEU A 540 5.52 -35.17 -4.22
C LEU A 540 4.54 -34.05 -3.78
N ILE A 541 4.50 -33.75 -2.49
CA ILE A 541 3.64 -32.71 -1.94
C ILE A 541 4.05 -31.33 -2.47
N LEU A 542 5.34 -31.02 -2.52
CA LEU A 542 5.86 -29.78 -3.09
C LEU A 542 5.58 -29.67 -4.59
N ALA A 543 5.72 -30.77 -5.33
CA ALA A 543 5.38 -30.83 -6.75
C ALA A 543 3.90 -30.47 -7.01
N ILE A 544 3.00 -31.01 -6.19
CA ILE A 544 1.56 -30.70 -6.26
C ILE A 544 1.32 -29.23 -5.90
N ASN A 545 1.91 -28.73 -4.81
CA ASN A 545 1.72 -27.36 -4.33
C ASN A 545 2.27 -26.29 -5.29
N GLN A 546 3.41 -26.57 -5.93
CA GLN A 546 4.04 -25.66 -6.88
C GLN A 546 3.52 -25.84 -8.32
N GLY A 547 2.69 -26.85 -8.57
CA GLY A 547 2.21 -27.20 -9.92
C GLY A 547 3.31 -27.74 -10.83
N ASP A 548 4.42 -28.25 -10.27
CA ASP A 548 5.58 -28.73 -11.00
C ASP A 548 5.77 -30.25 -10.82
N MET A 549 5.01 -31.04 -11.56
CA MET A 549 5.09 -32.49 -11.49
C MET A 549 6.43 -33.06 -11.96
N LYS A 550 7.26 -32.30 -12.72
CA LYS A 550 8.60 -32.75 -13.12
C LYS A 550 9.52 -32.88 -11.91
N LEU A 551 9.32 -32.06 -10.86
CA LEU A 551 10.03 -32.15 -9.60
C LEU A 551 9.83 -33.55 -8.96
N ALA A 552 8.61 -34.07 -8.96
CA ALA A 552 8.27 -35.35 -8.31
C ALA A 552 9.08 -36.54 -8.86
N PHE A 553 9.34 -36.55 -10.16
CA PHE A 553 9.95 -37.69 -10.86
C PHE A 553 11.34 -37.39 -11.41
N SER A 554 11.98 -36.29 -11.05
CA SER A 554 13.30 -35.92 -11.52
C SER A 554 14.38 -36.87 -10.99
N GLY A 555 15.17 -37.44 -11.91
CA GLY A 555 16.37 -38.27 -11.61
C GLY A 555 17.59 -37.42 -11.21
N SER A 556 17.56 -36.11 -11.41
CA SER A 556 18.69 -35.19 -11.03
C SER A 556 18.74 -34.86 -9.54
N ILE A 557 17.72 -35.21 -8.76
CA ILE A 557 17.67 -34.91 -7.32
C ILE A 557 18.41 -35.99 -6.56
N THR A 558 19.38 -35.56 -5.73
CA THR A 558 20.22 -36.39 -4.89
C THR A 558 19.84 -36.24 -3.40
N LYS A 559 20.47 -37.02 -2.51
CA LYS A 559 20.26 -36.88 -1.05
C LYS A 559 20.76 -35.54 -0.50
N SER A 560 21.76 -34.94 -1.14
CA SER A 560 22.31 -33.63 -0.79
C SER A 560 21.53 -32.46 -1.38
N SER A 561 20.60 -32.72 -2.29
CA SER A 561 19.82 -31.67 -2.95
C SER A 561 18.96 -30.90 -1.97
N LYS A 562 18.93 -29.58 -2.19
CA LYS A 562 18.10 -28.63 -1.44
C LYS A 562 17.16 -27.89 -2.39
N TYR A 563 15.94 -27.66 -1.97
CA TYR A 563 14.93 -26.98 -2.76
C TYR A 563 14.58 -25.64 -2.15
N LEU A 564 14.83 -24.57 -2.89
CA LEU A 564 14.51 -23.19 -2.53
C LEU A 564 13.24 -22.75 -3.24
N ILE A 565 12.24 -22.26 -2.49
CA ILE A 565 10.93 -21.91 -3.03
C ILE A 565 10.69 -20.41 -3.02
N ASN A 566 10.72 -19.78 -1.84
CA ASN A 566 10.34 -18.38 -1.64
C ASN A 566 11.55 -17.46 -1.83
N ARG A 567 12.05 -17.40 -3.04
CA ARG A 567 13.29 -16.70 -3.39
C ARG A 567 13.09 -15.22 -3.70
N ASN A 568 11.93 -14.85 -4.27
CA ASN A 568 11.60 -13.44 -4.47
C ASN A 568 11.40 -12.77 -3.12
N ILE A 569 12.23 -11.77 -2.82
CA ILE A 569 12.34 -11.13 -1.50
C ILE A 569 11.06 -10.40 -1.10
N LEU A 570 10.36 -9.75 -2.03
CA LEU A 570 9.09 -9.07 -1.74
C LEU A 570 7.96 -10.07 -1.45
N ASN A 571 7.89 -11.16 -2.22
CA ASN A 571 6.91 -12.22 -1.98
C ASN A 571 7.20 -12.92 -0.65
N ARG A 572 8.49 -13.10 -0.31
CA ARG A 572 8.96 -13.69 0.93
C ARG A 572 8.46 -12.89 2.14
N VAL A 573 8.72 -11.59 2.19
CA VAL A 573 8.28 -10.74 3.31
C VAL A 573 6.77 -10.59 3.39
N LYS A 574 6.08 -10.49 2.24
CA LYS A 574 4.61 -10.49 2.19
C LYS A 574 3.97 -11.78 2.70
N THR A 575 4.64 -12.91 2.51
CA THR A 575 4.18 -14.20 3.07
C THR A 575 4.40 -14.27 4.58
N ILE A 576 5.51 -13.74 5.07
CA ILE A 576 5.85 -13.74 6.50
C ILE A 576 4.90 -12.82 7.27
N LEU A 577 4.80 -11.55 6.88
CA LEU A 577 3.94 -10.55 7.52
C LEU A 577 3.14 -9.78 6.46
N PRO A 578 1.98 -10.32 6.01
CA PRO A 578 1.20 -9.75 4.92
C PRO A 578 0.43 -8.48 5.29
N ASP A 579 0.36 -8.15 6.57
CA ASP A 579 -0.51 -7.10 7.10
C ASP A 579 0.13 -5.70 7.10
N ILE A 580 1.38 -5.57 6.64
CA ILE A 580 2.06 -4.29 6.43
C ILE A 580 2.34 -4.07 4.94
N ILE A 581 2.54 -2.83 4.56
CA ILE A 581 2.88 -2.46 3.19
C ILE A 581 4.40 -2.39 3.07
N TYR A 582 4.97 -3.09 2.10
CA TYR A 582 6.39 -3.02 1.82
C TYR A 582 6.68 -2.06 0.68
N ASP A 583 7.84 -1.41 0.73
CA ASP A 583 8.32 -0.60 -0.38
C ASP A 583 8.57 -1.48 -1.60
N ASP A 584 8.20 -0.99 -2.78
CA ASP A 584 8.39 -1.71 -4.04
C ASP A 584 9.82 -1.54 -4.58
N ASN A 585 10.65 -0.81 -3.84
CA ASN A 585 12.02 -0.44 -4.17
C ASN A 585 13.05 -0.93 -3.13
N PRO A 586 13.17 -2.23 -2.90
CA PRO A 586 14.28 -2.78 -2.13
C PRO A 586 15.62 -2.42 -2.77
N TYR A 587 16.65 -2.26 -1.94
CA TYR A 587 18.01 -2.00 -2.40
C TYR A 587 18.98 -2.98 -1.76
N ILE A 588 20.10 -3.21 -2.43
CA ILE A 588 21.12 -4.16 -2.01
C ILE A 588 22.29 -3.41 -1.38
N VAL A 589 22.70 -3.83 -0.19
CA VAL A 589 23.80 -3.27 0.59
C VAL A 589 24.90 -4.32 0.75
N ILE A 590 26.13 -3.90 0.68
CA ILE A 590 27.29 -4.76 0.93
C ILE A 590 27.92 -4.38 2.28
N ASP A 591 28.00 -5.34 3.21
CA ASP A 591 28.61 -5.13 4.52
C ASP A 591 30.15 -5.04 4.46
N ASN A 592 30.78 -4.68 5.55
CA ASN A 592 32.26 -4.60 5.64
C ASN A 592 32.95 -5.95 5.47
N GLN A 593 32.19 -7.06 5.57
CA GLN A 593 32.72 -8.41 5.30
C GLN A 593 32.62 -8.79 3.82
N GLY A 594 31.93 -8.00 3.01
CA GLY A 594 31.67 -8.26 1.60
C GLY A 594 30.49 -9.18 1.32
N LYS A 595 29.55 -9.30 2.26
CA LYS A 595 28.28 -10.03 2.08
C LYS A 595 27.20 -9.08 1.61
N GLN A 596 26.31 -9.60 0.80
CA GLN A 596 25.23 -8.86 0.17
C GLN A 596 23.91 -9.02 0.94
N TYR A 597 23.23 -7.91 1.24
CA TYR A 597 21.95 -7.88 1.94
C TYR A 597 20.96 -6.98 1.22
N TRP A 598 19.74 -7.49 1.08
CA TRP A 598 18.61 -6.66 0.67
C TRP A 598 18.02 -5.95 1.87
N VAL A 599 17.73 -4.66 1.70
CA VAL A 599 17.01 -3.84 2.66
C VAL A 599 15.65 -3.49 2.10
N ILE A 600 14.60 -3.74 2.88
CA ILE A 600 13.21 -3.49 2.50
C ILE A 600 12.55 -2.65 3.59
N ASP A 601 11.97 -1.53 3.19
CA ASP A 601 11.15 -0.70 4.08
C ASP A 601 9.74 -1.28 4.21
N GLY A 602 9.23 -1.32 5.44
CA GLY A 602 7.88 -1.76 5.77
C GLY A 602 7.10 -0.66 6.46
N TYR A 603 5.85 -0.44 5.98
CA TYR A 603 4.96 0.60 6.46
C TYR A 603 3.73 0.04 7.13
N THR A 604 3.43 0.53 8.32
CA THR A 604 2.13 0.39 8.95
C THR A 604 1.21 1.50 8.45
N THR A 605 -0.05 1.18 8.18
CA THR A 605 -1.02 2.13 7.65
C THR A 605 -2.40 1.96 8.29
N SER A 606 -3.18 3.02 8.28
CA SER A 606 -4.61 3.01 8.62
C SER A 606 -5.36 4.08 7.82
N ASN A 607 -6.65 3.89 7.63
CA ASN A 607 -7.59 4.88 7.09
C ASN A 607 -8.58 5.38 8.15
N SER A 608 -8.35 5.03 9.42
CA SER A 608 -9.31 5.21 10.51
C SER A 608 -8.76 6.07 11.64
N TYR A 609 -7.66 6.78 11.42
CA TYR A 609 -7.08 7.71 12.40
C TYR A 609 -7.96 8.99 12.43
N PRO A 610 -8.60 9.32 13.58
CA PRO A 610 -9.51 10.45 13.64
C PRO A 610 -8.79 11.79 13.45
N PHE A 611 -9.47 12.75 12.83
CA PHE A 611 -8.97 14.10 12.56
C PHE A 611 -7.72 14.18 11.66
N ALA A 612 -7.27 13.10 11.07
CA ALA A 612 -6.13 13.12 10.17
C ALA A 612 -6.57 13.23 8.71
N GLN A 613 -5.84 14.03 7.95
CA GLN A 613 -6.06 14.23 6.52
C GLN A 613 -5.90 12.91 5.76
N LYS A 614 -6.75 12.68 4.78
CA LYS A 614 -6.72 11.48 3.94
C LYS A 614 -5.88 11.67 2.70
N MET A 615 -5.16 10.64 2.32
CA MET A 615 -4.37 10.56 1.09
C MET A 615 -4.58 9.23 0.37
N ILE A 616 -4.27 9.21 -0.93
CA ILE A 616 -4.31 8.00 -1.75
C ILE A 616 -2.89 7.44 -1.87
N LEU A 617 -2.71 6.19 -1.43
CA LEU A 617 -1.48 5.43 -1.59
C LEU A 617 -1.62 4.45 -2.77
N ASN A 618 -0.61 4.38 -3.64
CA ASN A 618 -0.57 3.46 -4.79
C ASN A 618 -1.84 3.50 -5.68
N GLY A 619 -2.41 4.69 -5.86
CA GLY A 619 -3.53 4.94 -6.77
C GLY A 619 -4.92 4.56 -6.25
N ASN A 620 -5.07 3.60 -5.32
CA ASN A 620 -6.40 3.11 -4.91
C ASN A 620 -6.59 2.94 -3.40
N THR A 621 -5.55 2.99 -2.59
CA THR A 621 -5.65 2.76 -1.15
C THR A 621 -5.72 4.08 -0.41
N GLU A 622 -6.87 4.41 0.18
CA GLU A 622 -7.01 5.58 1.05
C GLU A 622 -6.38 5.31 2.42
N ILE A 623 -5.50 6.19 2.84
CA ILE A 623 -4.85 6.16 4.15
C ILE A 623 -4.95 7.52 4.82
N ASN A 624 -4.88 7.55 6.15
CA ASN A 624 -4.69 8.75 6.95
C ASN A 624 -3.73 8.52 8.14
N TYR A 625 -2.94 7.47 8.06
CA TYR A 625 -1.84 7.16 8.96
C TYR A 625 -0.80 6.33 8.22
N ILE A 626 0.47 6.68 8.39
CA ILE A 626 1.60 5.91 7.87
C ILE A 626 2.83 6.07 8.76
N ARG A 627 3.54 4.96 9.01
CA ARG A 627 4.86 4.92 9.67
C ARG A 627 5.77 3.96 8.94
N ASN A 628 7.03 4.31 8.77
CA ASN A 628 8.07 3.36 8.38
C ASN A 628 8.61 2.65 9.62
N SER A 629 7.83 1.73 10.15
CA SER A 629 8.08 1.10 11.44
C SER A 629 8.94 -0.15 11.38
N VAL A 630 9.20 -0.66 10.17
CA VAL A 630 9.94 -1.91 9.96
C VAL A 630 11.00 -1.74 8.88
N LYS A 631 12.20 -2.21 9.18
CA LYS A 631 13.20 -2.54 8.16
C LYS A 631 13.42 -4.04 8.14
N VAL A 632 13.36 -4.64 6.94
CA VAL A 632 13.65 -6.07 6.75
C VAL A 632 14.98 -6.20 6.05
N ILE A 633 15.88 -6.99 6.65
CA ILE A 633 17.20 -7.28 6.09
C ILE A 633 17.22 -8.74 5.68
N ILE A 634 17.54 -9.01 4.40
CA ILE A 634 17.57 -10.36 3.83
C ILE A 634 18.95 -10.61 3.25
N ASN A 635 19.62 -11.66 3.70
CA ASN A 635 20.87 -12.10 3.12
C ASN A 635 20.61 -12.63 1.69
N ALA A 636 21.30 -12.06 0.69
CA ALA A 636 21.10 -12.40 -0.72
C ALA A 636 21.53 -13.83 -1.07
N PHE A 637 22.45 -14.41 -0.31
CA PHE A 637 22.97 -15.75 -0.51
C PHE A 637 22.07 -16.85 0.08
N ASP A 638 21.73 -16.72 1.38
CA ASP A 638 20.99 -17.78 2.09
C ASP A 638 19.57 -17.43 2.45
N GLY A 639 19.08 -16.22 2.14
CA GLY A 639 17.70 -15.80 2.38
C GLY A 639 17.34 -15.62 3.86
N THR A 640 18.30 -15.63 4.76
CA THR A 640 18.06 -15.31 6.18
C THR A 640 17.38 -13.96 6.28
N THR A 641 16.19 -13.94 6.87
CA THR A 641 15.31 -12.75 6.90
C THR A 641 15.15 -12.28 8.33
N LYS A 642 15.50 -11.02 8.59
CA LYS A 642 15.41 -10.37 9.90
C LYS A 642 14.52 -9.15 9.83
N PHE A 643 13.55 -9.06 10.74
CA PHE A 643 12.64 -7.93 10.87
C PHE A 643 13.07 -7.06 12.05
N TYR A 644 13.39 -5.81 11.80
CA TYR A 644 13.75 -4.82 12.81
C TYR A 644 12.63 -3.80 12.95
N ILE A 645 12.19 -3.54 14.18
CA ILE A 645 11.27 -2.43 14.47
C ILE A 645 12.09 -1.16 14.58
N THR A 646 11.90 -0.26 13.65
CA THR A 646 12.61 1.05 13.59
C THR A 646 11.86 2.15 14.32
N ASP A 647 10.52 2.05 14.42
CA ASP A 647 9.70 2.98 15.22
C ASP A 647 8.89 2.19 16.27
N ARG A 648 9.42 2.13 17.49
CA ARG A 648 8.73 1.48 18.62
C ARG A 648 7.63 2.35 19.23
N THR A 649 7.48 3.58 18.76
CA THR A 649 6.35 4.45 19.18
C THR A 649 5.10 4.17 18.36
N ASP A 650 5.19 3.38 17.29
CA ASP A 650 4.06 2.98 16.47
C ASP A 650 3.26 1.84 17.12
N PRO A 651 2.03 2.07 17.59
CA PRO A 651 1.22 1.06 18.26
C PRO A 651 0.78 -0.09 17.34
N ILE A 652 0.70 0.16 16.02
CA ILE A 652 0.29 -0.90 15.07
C ILE A 652 1.37 -1.98 15.03
N ILE A 653 2.64 -1.60 14.85
CA ILE A 653 3.72 -2.59 14.82
C ILE A 653 3.93 -3.24 16.19
N MET A 654 3.75 -2.47 17.28
CA MET A 654 3.84 -3.02 18.63
C MET A 654 2.74 -4.03 18.92
N SER A 655 1.55 -3.87 18.33
CA SER A 655 0.49 -4.88 18.41
C SER A 655 0.92 -6.21 17.74
N TYR A 656 1.61 -6.13 16.60
CA TYR A 656 2.18 -7.33 15.96
C TYR A 656 3.32 -7.93 16.79
N ASN A 657 4.20 -7.11 17.36
CA ASN A 657 5.29 -7.58 18.22
C ASN A 657 4.77 -8.30 19.46
N ASN A 658 3.68 -7.83 20.05
CA ASN A 658 3.06 -8.47 21.22
C ASN A 658 2.54 -9.89 20.90
N ILE A 659 2.10 -10.11 19.66
CA ILE A 659 1.58 -11.43 19.23
C ILE A 659 2.69 -12.32 18.71
N TYR A 660 3.63 -11.76 17.97
CA TYR A 660 4.73 -12.45 17.30
C TYR A 660 6.09 -11.94 17.77
N PRO A 661 6.42 -12.04 19.07
CA PRO A 661 7.67 -11.48 19.59
C PRO A 661 8.92 -12.12 18.99
N ASP A 662 8.79 -13.38 18.53
CA ASP A 662 9.90 -14.14 17.96
C ASP A 662 10.17 -13.76 16.48
N LEU A 663 9.25 -13.04 15.82
CA LEU A 663 9.41 -12.57 14.44
C LEU A 663 10.42 -11.42 14.37
N PHE A 664 10.31 -10.48 15.31
CA PHE A 664 11.13 -9.28 15.32
C PHE A 664 12.41 -9.48 16.09
N GLU A 665 13.45 -8.79 15.68
CA GLU A 665 14.69 -8.73 16.46
C GLU A 665 14.43 -8.05 17.81
N LYS A 666 15.13 -8.52 18.85
CA LYS A 666 14.97 -8.00 20.22
C LYS A 666 15.26 -6.50 20.27
N LYS A 667 14.70 -5.82 21.27
CA LYS A 667 14.87 -4.37 21.47
C LYS A 667 16.35 -3.98 21.55
N ASP A 668 17.17 -4.81 22.17
CA ASP A 668 18.60 -4.56 22.37
C ASP A 668 19.46 -5.03 21.17
N SER A 669 18.85 -5.67 20.16
CA SER A 669 19.53 -6.04 18.92
C SER A 669 19.64 -4.82 18.02
N THR A 670 20.83 -4.24 17.93
CA THR A 670 21.11 -3.17 16.98
C THR A 670 21.29 -3.75 15.58
N ILE A 671 20.81 -3.02 14.59
CA ILE A 671 21.16 -3.32 13.20
C ILE A 671 22.67 -3.09 13.05
N PRO A 672 23.40 -4.01 12.43
CA PRO A 672 24.83 -3.81 12.20
C PRO A 672 25.12 -2.44 11.57
N SER A 673 26.07 -1.71 12.13
CA SER A 673 26.34 -0.33 11.72
C SER A 673 26.79 -0.21 10.27
N ASP A 674 27.46 -1.24 9.76
CA ASP A 674 27.90 -1.36 8.37
C ASP A 674 26.75 -1.58 7.38
N ILE A 675 25.58 -2.03 7.86
CA ILE A 675 24.35 -2.08 7.07
C ILE A 675 23.52 -0.81 7.28
N SER A 676 23.37 -0.36 8.53
CA SER A 676 22.53 0.80 8.84
C SER A 676 23.10 2.13 8.33
N SER A 677 24.39 2.24 8.12
CA SER A 677 25.03 3.42 7.48
C SER A 677 24.63 3.62 6.02
N HIS A 678 24.09 2.59 5.37
CA HIS A 678 23.53 2.64 4.01
C HIS A 678 22.03 2.89 3.96
N PHE A 679 21.38 3.09 5.10
CA PHE A 679 19.96 3.39 5.10
C PHE A 679 19.69 4.74 4.46
N VAL A 680 18.69 4.77 3.61
CA VAL A 680 18.21 5.96 2.94
C VAL A 680 16.83 6.34 3.46
N TYR A 681 16.49 7.63 3.41
CA TYR A 681 15.14 8.06 3.74
C TYR A 681 14.17 7.47 2.72
N PRO A 682 13.08 6.75 3.14
CA PRO A 682 12.20 6.07 2.19
C PRO A 682 11.46 7.05 1.29
N LYS A 683 11.71 6.99 -0.02
CA LYS A 683 11.14 7.92 -1.02
C LYS A 683 9.61 7.94 -1.01
N LYS A 684 8.98 6.78 -0.82
CA LYS A 684 7.50 6.67 -0.72
C LYS A 684 6.94 7.46 0.45
N LEU A 685 7.53 7.32 1.64
CA LEU A 685 7.12 8.08 2.83
C LEU A 685 7.37 9.58 2.64
N PHE A 686 8.55 9.94 2.15
CA PHE A 686 8.94 11.33 1.92
C PHE A 686 7.98 12.04 0.96
N ASN A 687 7.58 11.39 -0.14
CA ASN A 687 6.62 11.96 -1.09
C ASN A 687 5.22 12.16 -0.49
N ILE A 688 4.78 11.27 0.40
CA ILE A 688 3.53 11.45 1.15
C ILE A 688 3.65 12.64 2.10
N GLN A 689 4.74 12.71 2.86
CA GLN A 689 4.99 13.79 3.80
C GLN A 689 5.12 15.15 3.09
N SER A 690 5.76 15.19 1.91
CA SER A 690 5.86 16.42 1.11
C SER A 690 4.48 16.90 0.67
N LYS A 691 3.59 15.99 0.24
CA LYS A 691 2.22 16.35 -0.14
C LYS A 691 1.37 16.84 1.04
N ILE A 692 1.52 16.28 2.20
CA ILE A 692 0.88 16.79 3.42
C ILE A 692 1.46 18.16 3.77
N THR A 693 2.78 18.34 3.66
CA THR A 693 3.47 19.60 3.96
C THR A 693 3.00 20.77 3.09
N GLU A 694 2.54 20.54 1.85
CA GLU A 694 1.99 21.58 0.98
C GLU A 694 0.94 22.45 1.69
N ILE A 695 0.20 21.88 2.63
CA ILE A 695 -0.87 22.54 3.37
C ILE A 695 -0.52 22.66 4.86
N TYR A 696 -0.02 21.58 5.44
CA TYR A 696 0.19 21.45 6.89
C TYR A 696 1.54 21.98 7.40
N HIS A 697 2.34 22.65 6.53
CA HIS A 697 3.40 23.54 7.01
C HIS A 697 2.80 24.72 7.78
N ASN A 698 1.55 25.08 7.49
CA ASN A 698 0.76 26.02 8.28
C ASN A 698 0.32 25.39 9.60
N THR A 699 0.89 25.87 10.69
CA THR A 699 0.61 25.34 12.04
C THR A 699 -0.47 26.12 12.79
N THR A 700 -1.02 27.17 12.19
CA THR A 700 -2.08 28.00 12.77
C THR A 700 -3.38 27.87 12.00
N SER A 701 -4.48 27.66 12.71
CA SER A 701 -5.82 27.52 12.15
C SER A 701 -6.23 28.68 11.25
N GLY A 702 -5.88 29.91 11.63
CA GLY A 702 -6.27 31.09 10.87
C GLY A 702 -5.56 31.24 9.54
N VAL A 703 -4.29 30.86 9.43
CA VAL A 703 -3.53 30.88 8.17
C VAL A 703 -4.03 29.73 7.28
N LEU A 704 -4.16 28.53 7.83
CA LEU A 704 -4.66 27.37 7.12
C LEU A 704 -6.05 27.61 6.54
N TYR A 705 -6.98 28.14 7.35
CA TYR A 705 -8.37 28.37 6.94
C TYR A 705 -8.50 29.38 5.79
N ARG A 706 -7.67 30.45 5.79
CA ARG A 706 -7.69 31.45 4.72
C ARG A 706 -7.15 30.95 3.39
N GLY A 707 -6.37 29.87 3.39
CA GLY A 707 -5.84 29.25 2.17
C GLY A 707 -4.84 30.11 1.39
N ASN A 708 -4.29 31.18 1.99
CA ASN A 708 -3.44 32.13 1.28
C ASN A 708 -1.97 31.68 1.19
N ASP A 709 -1.52 30.85 2.12
CA ASP A 709 -0.15 30.32 2.14
C ASP A 709 -0.21 28.79 1.96
N ILE A 710 -0.67 28.35 0.80
CA ILE A 710 -0.61 26.97 0.38
C ILE A 710 0.61 26.80 -0.53
N TRP A 711 1.37 25.75 -0.31
CA TRP A 711 2.51 25.41 -1.16
C TRP A 711 2.13 24.32 -2.17
N ASN A 712 2.97 24.20 -3.20
CA ASN A 712 3.00 23.06 -4.10
C ASN A 712 4.43 22.58 -4.25
N VAL A 713 4.61 21.30 -4.53
CA VAL A 713 5.86 20.82 -5.10
C VAL A 713 6.17 21.61 -6.36
N ALA A 714 7.40 22.09 -6.48
CA ALA A 714 7.82 22.87 -7.63
C ALA A 714 7.60 22.09 -8.94
N LYS A 715 7.18 22.79 -9.98
CA LYS A 715 6.90 22.19 -11.30
C LYS A 715 8.04 22.47 -12.25
N ARG A 716 8.34 21.48 -13.12
CA ARG A 716 9.29 21.61 -14.23
C ARG A 716 8.58 21.47 -15.57
N GLY A 717 9.05 22.15 -16.59
CA GLY A 717 8.50 22.13 -17.95
C GLY A 717 8.77 23.44 -18.69
N GLU A 718 8.37 23.50 -19.96
CA GLU A 718 8.56 24.66 -20.82
C GLU A 718 7.63 25.84 -20.43
N SER A 719 6.51 25.54 -19.81
CA SER A 719 5.51 26.53 -19.38
C SER A 719 4.66 25.97 -18.27
N PHE A 720 3.94 26.82 -17.55
CA PHE A 720 3.05 26.39 -16.46
C PHE A 720 1.96 25.40 -16.93
N LYS A 721 1.46 25.53 -18.16
CA LYS A 721 0.47 24.61 -18.73
C LYS A 721 1.06 23.25 -19.09
N ASN A 722 2.32 23.24 -19.56
CA ASN A 722 3.05 22.04 -19.96
C ASN A 722 4.13 21.71 -18.91
N SER A 723 3.73 21.60 -17.67
CA SER A 723 4.61 21.30 -16.56
C SER A 723 4.12 20.12 -15.74
N THR A 724 5.05 19.40 -15.13
CA THR A 724 4.80 18.33 -14.18
C THR A 724 5.50 18.66 -12.86
N GLU A 725 4.95 18.19 -11.77
CA GLU A 725 5.63 18.29 -10.48
C GLU A 725 6.98 17.59 -10.53
N MET A 726 7.95 18.13 -9.83
CA MET A 726 9.26 17.48 -9.68
C MET A 726 9.11 16.23 -8.80
N ASP A 727 9.81 15.17 -9.16
CA ASP A 727 10.00 14.03 -8.26
C ASP A 727 11.05 14.36 -7.21
N SER A 728 10.88 13.85 -6.00
CA SER A 728 11.96 13.87 -5.01
C SER A 728 13.15 13.01 -5.51
N TYR A 729 14.35 13.45 -5.23
CA TYR A 729 15.56 12.76 -5.68
C TYR A 729 16.60 12.69 -4.58
N TYR A 730 17.38 11.60 -4.59
CA TYR A 730 18.53 11.47 -3.72
C TYR A 730 19.70 12.29 -4.25
N THR A 731 20.37 12.99 -3.36
CA THR A 731 21.61 13.70 -3.63
C THR A 731 22.44 13.80 -2.36
N MET A 732 23.72 14.17 -2.49
CA MET A 732 24.55 14.45 -1.33
C MET A 732 24.14 15.79 -0.73
N VAL A 733 23.93 15.82 0.56
CA VAL A 733 23.57 17.01 1.36
C VAL A 733 24.37 17.00 2.66
N LYS A 734 24.28 18.08 3.43
CA LYS A 734 24.83 18.14 4.80
C LYS A 734 23.76 17.80 5.83
N ASP A 735 24.13 16.95 6.79
CA ASP A 735 23.33 16.66 7.98
C ASP A 735 23.32 17.87 8.96
N ASP A 736 22.60 17.75 10.07
CA ASP A 736 22.53 18.79 11.11
C ASP A 736 23.89 19.11 11.75
N LYS A 737 24.90 18.24 11.58
CA LYS A 737 26.25 18.40 12.11
C LYS A 737 27.25 18.93 11.07
N GLY A 738 26.78 19.12 9.82
CA GLY A 738 27.59 19.55 8.70
C GLY A 738 28.38 18.43 7.99
N ASN A 739 28.09 17.14 8.27
CA ASN A 739 28.69 16.02 7.56
C ASN A 739 27.97 15.75 6.25
N ASP A 740 28.71 15.33 5.24
CA ASP A 740 28.15 14.92 3.96
C ASP A 740 27.39 13.59 4.11
N CYS A 741 26.13 13.57 3.73
CA CYS A 741 25.27 12.39 3.77
C CYS A 741 24.34 12.31 2.55
N LEU A 742 23.73 11.16 2.33
CA LEU A 742 22.71 10.97 1.29
C LEU A 742 21.34 11.41 1.81
N GLY A 743 20.74 12.41 1.16
CA GLY A 743 19.42 12.91 1.49
C GLY A 743 18.47 12.95 0.30
N LEU A 744 17.16 12.91 0.59
CA LEU A 744 16.11 13.22 -0.36
C LEU A 744 15.80 14.71 -0.33
N VAL A 745 15.64 15.32 -1.49
CA VAL A 745 15.34 16.74 -1.63
C VAL A 745 14.10 16.93 -2.49
N ILE A 746 13.26 17.89 -2.10
CA ILE A 746 12.13 18.37 -2.89
C ILE A 746 11.90 19.86 -2.67
N PRO A 747 11.84 20.70 -3.73
CA PRO A 747 11.55 22.12 -3.59
C PRO A 747 10.04 22.41 -3.61
N PHE A 748 9.64 23.50 -2.95
CA PHE A 748 8.27 24.00 -2.90
C PHE A 748 8.18 25.41 -3.47
N THR A 749 7.06 25.67 -4.12
CA THR A 749 6.62 27.02 -4.54
C THR A 749 5.31 27.37 -3.84
N VAL A 750 4.98 28.63 -3.73
CA VAL A 750 3.62 29.02 -3.31
C VAL A 750 2.65 28.62 -4.43
N TYR A 751 1.47 28.16 -4.04
CA TYR A 751 0.42 27.76 -4.96
C TYR A 751 0.15 28.84 -6.02
N GLY A 752 0.19 28.45 -7.30
CA GLY A 752 0.00 29.39 -8.42
C GLY A 752 1.19 30.29 -8.72
N LYS A 753 2.32 30.18 -8.00
CA LYS A 753 3.56 30.93 -8.25
C LYS A 753 4.70 29.99 -8.68
N GLN A 754 5.76 30.57 -9.23
CA GLN A 754 6.88 29.78 -9.76
C GLN A 754 8.15 29.86 -8.92
N ASN A 755 8.31 30.88 -8.08
CA ASN A 755 9.50 31.05 -7.26
C ASN A 755 9.55 30.01 -6.12
N ILE A 756 10.72 29.42 -5.91
CA ILE A 756 10.94 28.51 -4.79
C ILE A 756 10.87 29.33 -3.49
N ILE A 757 10.05 28.87 -2.56
CA ILE A 757 9.93 29.46 -1.22
C ILE A 757 10.63 28.64 -0.15
N ALA A 758 10.68 27.33 -0.36
CA ALA A 758 11.30 26.40 0.58
C ALA A 758 11.73 25.12 -0.13
N TYR A 759 12.56 24.34 0.53
CA TYR A 759 12.78 22.96 0.16
C TYR A 759 12.80 22.07 1.40
N MET A 760 12.38 20.82 1.22
CA MET A 760 12.38 19.81 2.26
C MET A 760 13.51 18.82 2.00
N VAL A 761 14.22 18.45 3.07
CA VAL A 761 15.30 17.46 3.05
C VAL A 761 14.97 16.35 4.02
N GLY A 762 15.09 15.11 3.57
CA GLY A 762 14.94 13.92 4.40
C GLY A 762 16.27 13.17 4.49
N THR A 763 16.80 12.98 5.70
CA THR A 763 18.05 12.26 5.97
C THR A 763 17.81 11.12 6.97
N ILE A 764 18.75 10.17 7.02
CA ILE A 764 18.85 9.20 8.11
C ILE A 764 20.10 9.53 8.92
N GLU A 765 19.91 9.89 10.19
CA GLU A 765 20.97 10.22 11.11
C GLU A 765 20.96 9.26 12.30
N ASN A 766 22.03 8.52 12.52
CA ASN A 766 22.13 7.49 13.56
C ASN A 766 20.96 6.47 13.52
N GLY A 767 20.47 6.14 12.31
CA GLY A 767 19.34 5.23 12.10
C GLY A 767 17.94 5.85 12.29
N GLU A 768 17.85 7.13 12.64
CA GLU A 768 16.60 7.87 12.78
C GLU A 768 16.30 8.73 11.55
N GLN A 769 15.04 8.80 11.19
CA GLN A 769 14.55 9.68 10.13
C GLN A 769 14.50 11.14 10.62
N LYS A 770 15.14 12.03 9.86
CA LYS A 770 15.10 13.47 10.09
C LYS A 770 14.47 14.18 8.89
N LEU A 771 13.58 15.11 9.17
CA LEU A 771 12.99 16.00 8.19
C LEU A 771 13.42 17.43 8.51
N GLN A 772 13.92 18.14 7.51
CA GLN A 772 14.27 19.55 7.58
C GLN A 772 13.45 20.31 6.53
N ILE A 773 12.89 21.43 6.90
CA ILE A 773 12.30 22.39 5.98
C ILE A 773 13.13 23.67 6.06
N LYS A 774 13.76 24.02 4.95
CA LYS A 774 14.57 25.22 4.82
C LYS A 774 13.78 26.22 3.99
N LYS A 775 13.29 27.28 4.64
CA LYS A 775 12.46 28.33 4.04
C LYS A 775 13.33 29.55 3.75
N PHE A 776 13.22 30.08 2.54
CA PHE A 776 13.82 31.36 2.18
C PHE A 776 13.01 32.52 2.77
N GLN A 777 13.63 33.70 2.88
CA GLN A 777 12.91 34.90 3.25
C GLN A 777 11.85 35.23 2.19
N ASP A 778 10.72 35.79 2.62
CA ASP A 778 9.54 35.99 1.75
C ASP A 778 9.79 36.98 0.59
N ASP A 779 10.80 37.84 0.71
CA ASP A 779 11.26 38.78 -0.31
C ASP A 779 12.35 38.21 -1.23
N SER A 780 12.78 36.98 -0.99
CA SER A 780 13.81 36.31 -1.78
C SER A 780 13.26 35.91 -3.15
N ASN A 781 13.92 36.36 -4.21
CA ASN A 781 13.59 35.98 -5.57
C ASN A 781 14.35 34.72 -6.00
N VAL A 782 13.99 33.57 -5.43
CA VAL A 782 14.62 32.28 -5.77
C VAL A 782 13.92 31.66 -6.96
N LEU A 783 14.63 31.51 -8.07
CA LEU A 783 14.04 31.01 -9.32
C LEU A 783 13.48 29.59 -9.17
N GLY A 784 12.27 29.38 -9.63
CA GLY A 784 11.73 28.04 -9.78
C GLY A 784 12.16 27.38 -11.09
N PRO A 785 11.91 26.06 -11.24
CA PRO A 785 12.41 25.30 -12.40
C PRO A 785 11.94 25.84 -13.76
N ILE A 786 10.71 26.33 -13.86
CA ILE A 786 10.15 26.88 -15.11
C ILE A 786 10.85 28.20 -15.49
N SER A 787 11.04 29.09 -14.52
CA SER A 787 11.73 30.36 -14.72
C SER A 787 13.21 30.15 -15.06
N LEU A 788 13.81 29.11 -14.45
CA LEU A 788 15.16 28.69 -14.77
C LEU A 788 15.30 28.20 -16.22
N GLU A 789 14.36 27.38 -16.71
CA GLU A 789 14.35 26.93 -18.11
C GLU A 789 14.25 28.11 -19.07
N ALA A 790 13.41 29.09 -18.74
CA ALA A 790 13.33 30.32 -19.53
C ALA A 790 14.66 31.10 -19.53
N GLN A 791 15.34 31.21 -18.39
CA GLN A 791 16.66 31.84 -18.27
C GLN A 791 17.73 31.11 -19.09
N ILE A 792 17.78 29.76 -19.04
CA ILE A 792 18.69 28.96 -19.86
C ILE A 792 18.47 29.19 -21.35
N ASN A 793 17.22 29.21 -21.79
CA ASN A 793 16.86 29.36 -23.18
C ASN A 793 17.06 30.81 -23.72
N GLN A 794 17.17 31.80 -22.83
CA GLN A 794 17.44 33.21 -23.20
C GLN A 794 18.95 33.50 -23.32
N ASP A 795 19.81 32.64 -22.72
CA ASP A 795 21.26 32.80 -22.94
C ASP A 795 21.60 32.33 -24.35
N GLU A 796 22.03 33.29 -25.20
CA GLU A 796 22.27 33.04 -26.63
C GLU A 796 23.30 31.93 -26.88
N THR A 797 24.40 31.92 -26.12
CA THR A 797 25.46 30.91 -26.23
C THR A 797 24.92 29.53 -25.90
N ILE A 798 24.21 29.42 -24.77
CA ILE A 798 23.69 28.13 -24.30
C ILE A 798 22.58 27.64 -25.26
N SER A 799 21.69 28.52 -25.68
CA SER A 799 20.60 28.17 -26.59
C SER A 799 21.13 27.65 -27.94
N GLN A 800 22.17 28.29 -28.51
CA GLN A 800 22.82 27.82 -29.74
C GLN A 800 23.50 26.46 -29.55
N GLU A 801 24.22 26.26 -28.45
CA GLU A 801 24.86 24.94 -28.13
C GLU A 801 23.83 23.84 -27.99
N LEU A 802 22.74 24.08 -27.27
CA LEU A 802 21.68 23.09 -27.07
C LEU A 802 20.94 22.78 -28.39
N ALA A 803 20.71 23.78 -29.22
CA ALA A 803 20.12 23.59 -30.55
C ALA A 803 21.03 22.73 -31.46
N SER A 804 22.34 22.89 -31.38
CA SER A 804 23.30 22.11 -32.17
C SER A 804 23.32 20.61 -31.79
N LEU A 805 22.90 20.26 -30.58
CA LEU A 805 22.81 18.86 -30.15
C LEU A 805 21.56 18.14 -30.68
N ASN A 806 20.54 18.88 -31.10
CA ASN A 806 19.28 18.34 -31.60
C ASN A 806 19.38 17.92 -33.07
N VAL A 807 20.15 16.88 -33.35
CA VAL A 807 20.41 16.36 -34.68
C VAL A 807 19.34 15.32 -35.07
N SER A 808 18.97 15.27 -36.35
CA SER A 808 18.03 14.25 -36.85
C SER A 808 18.50 12.84 -36.50
N GLY A 809 17.60 12.02 -35.97
CA GLY A 809 17.88 10.64 -35.51
C GLY A 809 18.40 10.56 -34.10
N THR A 810 18.49 11.66 -33.36
CA THR A 810 18.86 11.67 -31.94
C THR A 810 17.72 12.14 -31.03
N LYS A 811 17.73 11.68 -29.81
CA LYS A 811 16.85 12.15 -28.71
C LYS A 811 17.70 12.80 -27.64
N ILE A 812 17.34 14.02 -27.29
CA ILE A 812 17.92 14.72 -26.15
C ILE A 812 17.08 14.40 -24.91
N THR A 813 17.77 14.05 -23.84
CA THR A 813 17.18 13.82 -22.52
C THR A 813 17.92 14.67 -21.50
N SER A 814 17.19 15.33 -20.63
CA SER A 814 17.76 16.12 -19.53
C SER A 814 17.03 15.85 -18.24
N ASP A 815 17.72 16.06 -17.13
CA ASP A 815 17.16 16.11 -15.79
C ASP A 815 17.46 17.48 -15.18
N LEU A 816 16.81 17.82 -14.08
CA LEU A 816 17.11 19.03 -13.31
C LEU A 816 17.31 18.66 -11.85
N ILE A 817 18.50 18.93 -11.36
CA ILE A 817 18.88 18.75 -9.95
C ILE A 817 19.00 20.15 -9.33
N ILE A 818 18.29 20.39 -8.26
CA ILE A 818 18.41 21.60 -7.46
C ILE A 818 19.19 21.23 -6.21
N LEU A 819 20.45 21.64 -6.16
CA LEU A 819 21.37 21.31 -5.10
C LEU A 819 21.44 22.45 -4.09
N PRO A 820 20.99 22.23 -2.85
CA PRO A 820 21.15 23.23 -1.79
C PRO A 820 22.63 23.35 -1.40
N ILE A 821 23.17 24.56 -1.51
CA ILE A 821 24.53 24.86 -1.10
C ILE A 821 24.49 26.06 -0.15
N GLU A 822 24.77 25.84 1.13
CA GLU A 822 24.68 26.83 2.20
C GLU A 822 23.34 27.61 2.14
N ASN A 823 23.38 28.91 1.81
CA ASN A 823 22.22 29.78 1.73
C ASN A 823 21.75 30.06 0.28
N THR A 824 22.26 29.30 -0.70
CA THR A 824 21.89 29.44 -2.12
C THR A 824 21.47 28.11 -2.72
N LEU A 825 20.96 28.16 -3.94
CA LEU A 825 20.66 26.99 -4.75
C LEU A 825 21.56 26.95 -5.98
N LEU A 826 22.12 25.78 -6.24
CA LEU A 826 22.78 25.48 -7.50
C LEU A 826 21.88 24.57 -8.33
N TYR A 827 21.49 25.02 -9.50
CA TYR A 827 20.71 24.25 -10.45
C TYR A 827 21.67 23.57 -11.41
N ILE A 828 21.48 22.27 -11.63
CA ILE A 828 22.36 21.47 -12.48
C ILE A 828 21.47 20.71 -13.47
N LYS A 829 21.70 20.95 -14.76
CA LYS A 829 20.95 20.32 -15.84
C LYS A 829 21.91 19.56 -16.76
N PRO A 830 22.10 18.26 -16.53
CA PRO A 830 22.86 17.42 -17.45
C PRO A 830 22.05 17.14 -18.72
N ILE A 831 22.71 17.19 -19.86
CA ILE A 831 22.14 17.00 -21.20
C ILE A 831 22.70 15.72 -21.79
N TYR A 832 21.85 14.73 -22.00
CA TYR A 832 22.19 13.45 -22.61
C TYR A 832 21.66 13.33 -24.03
N GLN A 833 22.45 12.71 -24.89
CA GLN A 833 22.05 12.39 -26.26
C GLN A 833 22.00 10.88 -26.45
N GLN A 834 20.96 10.39 -27.14
CA GLN A 834 20.76 8.99 -27.53
C GLN A 834 20.27 8.92 -28.98
N LEU A 835 20.54 7.83 -29.71
CA LEU A 835 19.93 7.60 -31.03
C LEU A 835 18.49 7.12 -30.91
N ILE A 836 17.60 7.58 -31.78
CA ILE A 836 16.15 7.27 -31.67
C ILE A 836 15.83 5.81 -32.04
N ASN A 837 16.59 5.21 -32.97
CA ASN A 837 16.23 3.95 -33.59
C ASN A 837 16.77 2.68 -32.89
N GLU A 838 17.47 2.81 -31.79
CA GLU A 838 18.01 1.68 -31.05
C GLU A 838 17.59 1.75 -29.58
N THR A 839 16.74 0.80 -29.19
CA THR A 839 16.26 0.63 -27.80
C THR A 839 17.36 0.28 -26.79
N THR A 840 18.58 0.03 -27.28
CA THR A 840 19.72 -0.49 -26.50
C THR A 840 20.94 0.40 -26.58
N GLN A 841 20.83 1.70 -26.83
CA GLN A 841 21.99 2.58 -26.93
C GLN A 841 22.41 3.20 -25.61
N LYS A 842 23.74 3.36 -25.51
CA LYS A 842 24.42 4.00 -24.38
C LYS A 842 24.12 5.50 -24.36
N PRO A 843 23.52 6.04 -23.28
CA PRO A 843 23.34 7.47 -23.15
C PRO A 843 24.72 8.17 -22.99
N GLN A 844 24.93 9.26 -23.72
CA GLN A 844 26.17 10.06 -23.62
C GLN A 844 25.86 11.44 -23.06
N LEU A 845 26.53 11.84 -22.00
CA LEU A 845 26.52 13.20 -21.50
C LEU A 845 27.23 14.11 -22.53
N LYS A 846 26.52 15.11 -23.02
CA LYS A 846 27.08 16.05 -24.00
C LYS A 846 27.40 17.40 -23.39
N ARG A 847 26.58 17.87 -22.46
CA ARG A 847 26.77 19.16 -21.76
C ARG A 847 26.21 19.07 -20.34
N VAL A 848 26.75 19.90 -19.49
CA VAL A 848 26.18 20.24 -18.18
C VAL A 848 25.91 21.73 -18.15
N VAL A 849 24.65 22.10 -17.95
CA VAL A 849 24.26 23.50 -17.71
C VAL A 849 24.13 23.68 -16.20
N VAL A 850 24.75 24.72 -15.66
CA VAL A 850 24.60 25.11 -14.27
C VAL A 850 24.05 26.52 -14.15
N ALA A 851 23.23 26.76 -13.13
CA ALA A 851 22.72 28.10 -12.86
C ALA A 851 22.70 28.37 -11.35
N SER A 852 22.92 29.61 -10.96
CA SER A 852 22.79 30.06 -9.57
C SER A 852 22.50 31.56 -9.56
N GLY A 853 21.50 31.97 -8.83
CA GLY A 853 21.00 33.33 -8.90
C GLY A 853 20.56 33.71 -10.32
N ASN A 854 21.16 34.75 -10.85
CA ASN A 854 20.89 35.24 -12.19
C ASN A 854 22.01 34.92 -13.22
N LYS A 855 22.86 33.97 -12.91
CA LYS A 855 23.93 33.52 -13.81
C LYS A 855 23.68 32.10 -14.30
N VAL A 856 24.12 31.85 -15.56
CA VAL A 856 24.08 30.55 -16.19
C VAL A 856 25.44 30.22 -16.81
N GLY A 857 25.91 28.98 -16.68
CA GLY A 857 27.13 28.50 -17.32
C GLY A 857 26.89 27.13 -17.96
N ILE A 858 27.61 26.83 -19.05
CA ILE A 858 27.59 25.54 -19.74
C ILE A 858 29.00 25.02 -19.90
N GLY A 859 29.17 23.72 -19.89
CA GLY A 859 30.45 23.04 -20.08
C GLY A 859 30.26 21.57 -20.41
N ASP A 860 31.35 20.88 -20.78
CA ASP A 860 31.34 19.44 -21.03
C ASP A 860 31.17 18.65 -19.73
N ASP A 861 31.63 19.24 -18.62
CA ASP A 861 31.46 18.71 -17.26
C ASP A 861 31.02 19.82 -16.28
N ILE A 862 30.74 19.43 -15.04
CA ILE A 862 30.26 20.36 -14.00
C ILE A 862 31.31 21.42 -13.62
N ASN A 863 32.60 21.08 -13.64
CA ASN A 863 33.67 22.00 -13.24
C ASN A 863 33.84 23.10 -14.28
N LEU A 864 33.82 22.74 -15.57
CA LEU A 864 33.89 23.73 -16.66
C LEU A 864 32.63 24.59 -16.68
N ALA A 865 31.46 24.00 -16.44
CA ALA A 865 30.18 24.74 -16.36
C ALA A 865 30.19 25.76 -15.20
N LEU A 866 30.71 25.39 -14.02
CA LEU A 866 30.86 26.27 -12.85
C LEU A 866 31.87 27.40 -13.13
N LYS A 867 32.99 27.09 -13.74
CA LYS A 867 34.00 28.10 -14.15
C LYS A 867 33.36 29.14 -15.10
N ASN A 868 32.59 28.68 -16.08
CA ASN A 868 31.90 29.54 -17.02
C ASN A 868 30.77 30.35 -16.34
N LEU A 869 30.05 29.78 -15.37
CA LEU A 869 29.06 30.48 -14.53
C LEU A 869 29.68 31.69 -13.84
N LEU A 870 30.86 31.50 -13.20
CA LEU A 870 31.52 32.54 -12.41
C LEU A 870 32.13 33.63 -13.26
N SER A 871 32.60 33.31 -14.49
CA SER A 871 33.18 34.26 -15.41
C SER A 871 32.18 35.18 -16.11
N LYS A 872 30.89 34.81 -16.16
CA LYS A 872 29.81 35.58 -16.81
C LYS A 872 29.32 36.74 -15.95
N LYS A 873 28.98 37.88 -16.59
CA LYS A 873 28.20 38.94 -15.96
C LYS A 873 26.79 38.42 -15.64
N ALA A 874 26.22 38.91 -14.55
CA ALA A 874 24.84 38.58 -14.19
C ALA A 874 23.87 39.03 -15.30
N LEU A 875 22.92 38.16 -15.66
CA LEU A 875 21.80 38.51 -16.53
C LEU A 875 20.84 39.46 -15.79
N ASP A 876 20.33 40.45 -16.47
CA ASP A 876 19.36 41.40 -15.87
C ASP A 876 17.98 40.70 -15.81
N ILE A 877 17.59 40.28 -14.60
CA ILE A 877 16.31 39.55 -14.38
C ILE A 877 15.08 40.43 -14.65
N ASN A 878 15.22 41.74 -14.65
CA ASN A 878 14.11 42.66 -14.96
C ASN A 878 13.60 42.52 -16.40
N THR A 879 14.30 41.81 -17.28
CA THR A 879 13.88 41.48 -18.63
C THR A 879 13.17 40.12 -18.76
N LEU A 880 13.12 39.32 -17.66
CA LEU A 880 12.67 37.92 -17.60
C LEU A 880 11.20 37.75 -17.18
N ASN A 881 10.28 38.57 -17.70
CA ASN A 881 8.89 38.51 -17.26
C ASN A 881 7.98 37.59 -18.12
N ALA A 882 8.26 36.28 -18.12
CA ALA A 882 7.21 35.29 -18.42
C ALA A 882 6.16 35.24 -17.28
N ASP A 883 6.55 35.57 -16.04
CA ASP A 883 5.68 35.68 -14.85
C ASP A 883 4.65 36.81 -14.97
N ASN A 884 4.94 37.88 -15.67
CA ASN A 884 4.02 39.03 -15.82
C ASN A 884 2.67 38.70 -16.47
N ILE A 885 2.59 37.73 -17.39
CA ILE A 885 1.29 37.41 -18.03
C ILE A 885 0.43 36.55 -17.05
N GLN A 886 1.04 35.61 -16.37
CA GLN A 886 0.31 34.74 -15.46
C GLN A 886 -0.14 35.50 -14.20
N ASP A 887 0.73 36.37 -13.68
CA ASP A 887 0.41 37.26 -12.56
C ASP A 887 -0.65 38.30 -12.97
N ASN A 888 -0.56 38.87 -14.17
CA ASN A 888 -1.56 39.78 -14.71
C ASN A 888 -2.90 39.06 -14.99
N ILE A 889 -2.88 37.81 -15.44
CA ILE A 889 -4.12 36.98 -15.56
C ILE A 889 -4.74 36.75 -14.19
N LEU A 890 -3.94 36.40 -13.17
CA LEU A 890 -4.41 36.22 -11.79
C LEU A 890 -4.98 37.54 -11.22
N GLU A 891 -4.34 38.65 -11.50
CA GLU A 891 -4.80 39.98 -11.08
C GLU A 891 -6.13 40.33 -11.75
N VAL A 892 -6.31 40.05 -13.05
CA VAL A 892 -7.58 40.17 -13.75
C VAL A 892 -8.67 39.30 -13.15
N ILE A 893 -8.35 38.04 -12.85
CA ILE A 893 -9.31 37.10 -12.21
C ILE A 893 -9.72 37.58 -10.83
N ASN A 894 -8.78 38.05 -10.03
CA ASN A 894 -9.04 38.54 -8.68
C ASN A 894 -9.83 39.85 -8.67
N ALA A 895 -9.49 40.78 -9.59
CA ALA A 895 -10.24 42.00 -9.78
C ALA A 895 -11.69 41.74 -10.25
N TYR A 896 -11.87 40.77 -11.17
CA TYR A 896 -13.20 40.33 -11.62
C TYR A 896 -14.02 39.71 -10.48
N LYS A 897 -13.41 38.85 -9.64
CA LYS A 897 -14.11 38.28 -8.49
C LYS A 897 -14.57 39.35 -7.51
N LYS A 898 -13.71 40.32 -7.19
CA LYS A 898 -14.07 41.43 -6.30
C LYS A 898 -15.20 42.29 -6.86
N MET A 899 -15.12 42.64 -8.14
CA MET A 899 -16.19 43.36 -8.84
C MET A 899 -17.52 42.60 -8.79
N LYS A 900 -17.50 41.31 -9.02
CA LYS A 900 -18.68 40.43 -8.93
C LYS A 900 -19.27 40.35 -7.52
N GLU A 901 -18.43 40.37 -6.51
CA GLU A 901 -18.83 40.36 -5.11
C GLU A 901 -19.45 41.69 -4.70
N SER A 902 -18.84 42.82 -5.06
CA SER A 902 -19.39 44.15 -4.86
C SER A 902 -20.75 44.34 -5.54
N SER A 903 -20.88 43.81 -6.79
CA SER A 903 -22.16 43.77 -7.51
C SER A 903 -23.22 42.94 -6.78
N LYS A 904 -22.85 41.76 -6.27
CA LYS A 904 -23.74 40.87 -5.55
C LYS A 904 -24.24 41.47 -4.23
N ASN A 905 -23.38 42.27 -3.58
CA ASN A 905 -23.68 42.94 -2.34
C ASN A 905 -24.39 44.30 -2.54
N SER A 906 -24.69 44.69 -3.80
CA SER A 906 -25.32 45.97 -4.19
C SER A 906 -24.53 47.21 -3.71
N ASP A 907 -23.22 47.07 -3.48
CA ASP A 907 -22.33 48.17 -3.17
C ASP A 907 -21.80 48.82 -4.46
N TRP A 908 -22.60 49.72 -5.03
CA TRP A 908 -22.31 50.35 -6.31
C TRP A 908 -21.09 51.27 -6.31
N LYS A 909 -20.70 51.81 -5.13
CA LYS A 909 -19.46 52.60 -5.04
C LYS A 909 -18.23 51.70 -5.13
N LEU A 910 -18.21 50.63 -4.37
CA LEU A 910 -17.13 49.63 -4.38
C LEU A 910 -17.09 48.92 -5.74
N TYR A 911 -18.24 48.64 -6.37
CA TYR A 911 -18.34 48.09 -7.71
C TYR A 911 -17.64 48.97 -8.74
N GLY A 912 -17.82 50.32 -8.67
CA GLY A 912 -17.11 51.24 -9.54
C GLY A 912 -15.59 51.20 -9.35
N GLU A 913 -15.14 51.19 -8.11
CA GLU A 913 -13.71 51.08 -7.77
C GLU A 913 -13.10 49.76 -8.18
N ASP A 914 -13.80 48.63 -8.04
CA ASP A 914 -13.34 47.32 -8.45
C ASP A 914 -13.41 47.12 -9.97
N MET A 915 -14.35 47.79 -10.68
CA MET A 915 -14.38 47.86 -12.12
C MET A 915 -13.19 48.63 -12.69
N ASP A 916 -12.78 49.73 -12.06
CA ASP A 916 -11.57 50.47 -12.43
C ASP A 916 -10.30 49.65 -12.25
N LYS A 917 -10.22 48.85 -11.15
CA LYS A 917 -9.12 47.93 -10.92
C LYS A 917 -9.08 46.81 -11.96
N LEU A 918 -10.24 46.28 -12.33
CA LEU A 918 -10.34 45.25 -13.38
C LEU A 918 -9.90 45.83 -14.74
N THR A 919 -10.33 47.02 -15.07
CA THR A 919 -9.94 47.69 -16.34
C THR A 919 -8.42 47.90 -16.39
N LYS A 920 -7.80 48.38 -15.31
CA LYS A 920 -6.34 48.55 -15.21
C LYS A 920 -5.59 47.23 -15.32
N ALA A 921 -6.08 46.16 -14.66
CA ALA A 921 -5.46 44.85 -14.75
C ALA A 921 -5.54 44.26 -16.18
N ILE A 922 -6.65 44.48 -16.90
CA ILE A 922 -6.82 44.09 -18.31
C ILE A 922 -5.85 44.87 -19.21
N ASP A 923 -5.76 46.20 -19.02
CA ASP A 923 -4.84 47.05 -19.82
C ASP A 923 -3.39 46.60 -19.61
N GLN A 924 -3.02 46.27 -18.39
CA GLN A 924 -1.69 45.78 -18.06
C GLN A 924 -1.39 44.39 -18.67
N LEU A 925 -2.38 43.51 -18.69
CA LEU A 925 -2.30 42.21 -19.39
C LEU A 925 -2.16 42.38 -20.92
N GLU A 926 -2.88 43.35 -21.50
CA GLU A 926 -2.81 43.66 -22.96
C GLU A 926 -1.43 44.20 -23.33
N VAL A 927 -0.89 45.12 -22.52
CA VAL A 927 0.47 45.69 -22.76
C VAL A 927 1.53 44.58 -22.67
N THR A 928 1.42 43.69 -21.66
CA THR A 928 2.37 42.60 -21.47
C THR A 928 2.28 41.54 -22.58
N SER A 929 1.04 41.25 -23.03
CA SER A 929 0.79 40.34 -24.15
C SER A 929 1.30 40.88 -25.49
N LYS A 930 1.18 42.18 -25.75
CA LYS A 930 1.74 42.84 -26.96
C LYS A 930 3.26 42.78 -26.94
N LYS A 931 3.92 43.13 -25.85
CA LYS A 931 5.39 43.00 -25.69
C LYS A 931 5.89 41.59 -25.93
N GLN A 932 5.18 40.58 -25.44
CA GLN A 932 5.56 39.20 -25.66
C GLN A 932 5.40 38.75 -27.12
N LYS A 933 4.36 39.28 -27.81
CA LYS A 933 4.15 39.02 -29.23
C LYS A 933 5.23 39.69 -30.10
N GLU A 934 5.63 40.90 -29.75
CA GLU A 934 6.70 41.65 -30.43
C GLU A 934 8.05 40.97 -30.25
N ASN A 935 8.36 40.51 -29.01
CA ASN A 935 9.56 39.75 -28.73
C ASN A 935 9.59 38.39 -29.45
N LYS A 936 8.44 37.75 -29.62
CA LYS A 936 8.30 36.48 -30.34
C LYS A 936 8.46 36.68 -31.87
N ILE A 937 8.01 37.80 -32.39
CA ILE A 937 8.18 38.17 -33.82
C ILE A 937 9.63 38.55 -34.09
N ALA A 938 10.28 39.30 -33.19
CA ALA A 938 11.70 39.61 -33.27
C ALA A 938 12.59 38.35 -33.19
N ALA A 939 12.26 37.42 -32.31
CA ALA A 939 12.97 36.13 -32.23
C ALA A 939 12.80 35.26 -33.47
N ASN A 940 11.60 35.26 -34.08
CA ASN A 940 11.37 34.52 -35.34
C ASN A 940 11.99 35.20 -36.58
N THR A 941 12.20 36.51 -36.54
CA THR A 941 12.83 37.24 -37.66
C THR A 941 14.35 37.06 -37.64
N VAL A 942 14.94 36.84 -36.47
CA VAL A 942 16.36 36.50 -36.33
C VAL A 942 16.64 35.03 -36.69
N ALA A 943 15.65 34.15 -36.59
CA ALA A 943 15.77 32.74 -36.97
C ALA A 943 15.62 32.46 -38.48
N THR A 944 15.31 33.50 -39.28
CA THR A 944 15.12 33.41 -40.76
C THR A 944 16.20 34.16 -41.52
N HIS A 945 17.19 34.69 -40.87
CA HIS A 945 18.45 35.19 -41.45
C HIS A 945 19.62 34.41 -40.90
#